data_6b324760ffb3f77643fd5c592acc613c
#
_entry.id   6b324760ffb3f77643fd5c592acc613c
#
_cell.length_a   1.000
_cell.length_b   1.000
_cell.length_c   1.000
_cell.angle_alpha   90.00
_cell.angle_beta   90.00
_cell.angle_gamma   90.00
#
_symmetry.space_group_name_H-M   'P 1'
#
loop_
_entity.id
_entity.type
_entity.pdbx_description
1 polymer ?
#
loop_
_entity_poly.entity_id
_entity_poly.type
_entity_poly.pdbx_seq_one_letter_code
_entity_poly.pdbx_strand_id
1 'polypeptide(L)'
;MDLRIPGSSTSSSSLFYSSEDWKKKWMKSFLRIYSDNSDNISLAETAEPPSDLILPLLRYQKEWLAWSIKQEESACKGGILADEMGMGKTLQAIALVLAQRDLKKATNGSSILLSSPGTSQELPTVKGTLVVCPVIGASQWLREIERCTTKESNKTLLYHGTNRGKFTSNLEEYDFVITTYSTILADYRPKKSKQKSNNSKLCDDGSIDNSVSVGEDVSRRKSILHSVKWDRIILDEASHALCCCFLYFVVSEAHHVKSISTTTTKVVLALESFYKWALTGTPLQNHIGELYVLVRFLQVTPYAYYFCQNCNCSGLDLSSSDKCPQCHPQTCRRARHFLWWNKYIEKPLRIMGHKNDGGDAMVFLKHKILKSIMLRRTKKERVVDLSLPTKTVIIRKDSLDVDEFNYYKSLHNRSRELLKRYVEDGTLMNNYGHIFAMITRLRQAADHRYLVMYSRKELASGNKEAEDVEKLCDLCHDAVEDLVVTSCRHVFCKACLIDVADSVEKIACPSCTKPLKFDFTANNDKGDSNSKPTVKEFRSSSILNRIQLDKFQTSTKIDALREEIRFMVERDGSAKGIVFSQFTSFLDLIQYSLNLSGINCVQLVGSMSIAARDAAVNKFTEDSDCRILLMSLKAGAVALNLTVASNVFLMDPWWNPAVEQQAQDRIHRIGQYKPVWTVGGSSEALGKLTIEDLSNLLERHF
;
A
#
# COMPACT_ATOMS: atom_id res chain seq x y z
N MET A 1 -21.13 -21.90 -24.59
CA MET A 1 -21.65 -23.20 -24.07
C MET A 1 -22.29 -22.94 -22.74
N ASP A 2 -23.62 -22.96 -22.74
CA ASP A 2 -24.44 -22.72 -21.55
C ASP A 2 -24.30 -23.88 -20.58
N LEU A 3 -23.79 -23.61 -19.40
CA LEU A 3 -23.85 -24.53 -18.28
C LEU A 3 -25.22 -24.39 -17.59
N ARG A 4 -26.23 -25.01 -18.14
CA ARG A 4 -27.49 -25.28 -17.45
C ARG A 4 -27.27 -26.35 -16.39
N ILE A 5 -27.60 -25.99 -15.16
CA ILE A 5 -27.76 -26.91 -14.04
C ILE A 5 -28.91 -27.85 -14.38
N PRO A 6 -28.78 -29.19 -14.26
CA PRO A 6 -29.87 -30.09 -14.51
C PRO A 6 -31.02 -29.87 -13.54
N GLY A 7 -32.22 -29.72 -14.08
CA GLY A 7 -33.44 -29.46 -13.36
C GLY A 7 -33.81 -30.57 -12.37
N SER A 8 -34.45 -30.12 -11.33
CA SER A 8 -35.05 -30.89 -10.24
C SER A 8 -36.17 -31.80 -10.77
N SER A 9 -36.07 -33.11 -10.55
CA SER A 9 -37.22 -33.98 -10.40
C SER A 9 -37.17 -34.65 -9.03
N THR A 10 -38.13 -34.30 -8.23
CA THR A 10 -38.68 -34.85 -7.01
C THR A 10 -38.25 -36.27 -6.62
N SER A 11 -37.59 -36.40 -5.50
CA SER A 11 -37.89 -37.37 -4.42
C SER A 11 -37.15 -36.98 -3.15
N SER A 12 -37.90 -36.76 -2.10
CA SER A 12 -37.48 -36.44 -0.74
C SER A 12 -36.75 -37.65 -0.12
N SER A 13 -35.42 -37.50 -0.03
CA SER A 13 -34.61 -38.17 0.98
C SER A 13 -33.51 -37.19 1.42
N SER A 14 -33.61 -36.72 2.65
CA SER A 14 -32.68 -35.84 3.33
C SER A 14 -31.36 -36.57 3.57
N LEU A 15 -30.49 -36.53 2.57
CA LEU A 15 -29.07 -36.89 2.76
C LEU A 15 -28.32 -35.68 3.34
N PHE A 16 -28.19 -35.70 4.63
CA PHE A 16 -27.22 -34.83 5.35
C PHE A 16 -25.81 -35.24 4.94
N TYR A 17 -25.25 -34.59 3.94
CA TYR A 17 -23.80 -34.74 3.64
C TYR A 17 -23.01 -34.15 4.78
N SER A 18 -22.06 -34.92 5.32
CA SER A 18 -21.10 -34.42 6.29
C SER A 18 -20.27 -33.30 5.65
N SER A 19 -19.80 -32.38 6.45
CA SER A 19 -18.91 -31.28 6.01
C SER A 19 -17.71 -31.77 5.20
N GLU A 20 -17.27 -33.02 5.42
CA GLU A 20 -16.16 -33.66 4.72
C GLU A 20 -16.55 -34.23 3.34
N ASP A 21 -17.76 -34.74 3.19
CA ASP A 21 -18.24 -35.25 1.92
C ASP A 21 -18.50 -34.14 0.91
N TRP A 22 -18.96 -33.00 1.40
CA TRP A 22 -19.07 -31.78 0.60
C TRP A 22 -17.68 -31.28 0.15
N LYS A 23 -16.67 -31.30 1.05
CA LYS A 23 -15.27 -30.98 0.76
C LYS A 23 -14.72 -31.89 -0.35
N LYS A 24 -14.94 -33.22 -0.26
CA LYS A 24 -14.48 -34.22 -1.25
C LYS A 24 -15.19 -34.09 -2.58
N LYS A 25 -16.51 -33.94 -2.60
CA LYS A 25 -17.31 -33.86 -3.81
C LYS A 25 -17.05 -32.53 -4.56
N TRP A 26 -16.97 -31.44 -3.83
CA TRP A 26 -16.71 -30.13 -4.38
C TRP A 26 -15.26 -29.98 -4.84
N MET A 27 -14.28 -30.45 -4.04
CA MET A 27 -12.88 -30.52 -4.42
C MET A 27 -12.68 -31.38 -5.67
N LYS A 28 -13.37 -32.54 -5.81
CA LYS A 28 -13.33 -33.37 -7.01
C LYS A 28 -13.96 -32.69 -8.23
N SER A 29 -15.10 -32.06 -8.10
CA SER A 29 -15.74 -31.37 -9.24
C SER A 29 -14.93 -30.14 -9.66
N PHE A 30 -14.38 -29.42 -8.71
CA PHE A 30 -13.56 -28.22 -8.94
C PHE A 30 -12.18 -28.58 -9.50
N LEU A 31 -11.56 -29.64 -9.01
CA LEU A 31 -10.30 -30.15 -9.56
C LEU A 31 -10.50 -30.64 -11.01
N ARG A 32 -11.67 -31.13 -11.35
CA ARG A 32 -12.01 -31.56 -12.72
C ARG A 32 -12.21 -30.41 -13.68
N ILE A 33 -12.86 -29.33 -13.27
CA ILE A 33 -13.05 -28.12 -14.09
C ILE A 33 -11.70 -27.36 -14.31
N TYR A 34 -10.77 -27.41 -13.35
CA TYR A 34 -9.48 -26.74 -13.47
C TYR A 34 -8.32 -27.66 -13.89
N SER A 35 -8.46 -28.98 -13.85
CA SER A 35 -7.47 -29.89 -14.42
C SER A 35 -7.48 -29.87 -15.96
N ASP A 36 -8.62 -29.63 -16.58
CA ASP A 36 -8.73 -29.51 -18.02
C ASP A 36 -8.20 -28.17 -18.57
N ASN A 37 -8.07 -27.14 -17.71
CA ASN A 37 -7.47 -25.85 -18.08
C ASN A 37 -6.02 -25.66 -17.56
N SER A 38 -5.42 -26.68 -16.92
CA SER A 38 -4.05 -26.58 -16.38
C SER A 38 -2.99 -27.11 -17.34
N ASP A 39 -3.35 -27.44 -18.57
CA ASP A 39 -2.37 -27.67 -19.61
C ASP A 39 -1.59 -26.38 -19.81
N ASN A 40 -0.36 -26.41 -19.31
CA ASN A 40 0.76 -25.52 -19.58
C ASN A 40 0.35 -24.41 -20.56
N ILE A 41 -0.13 -23.26 -20.03
CA ILE A 41 -0.02 -22.02 -20.77
C ILE A 41 1.51 -21.83 -20.90
N SER A 42 2.04 -22.33 -22.00
CA SER A 42 3.43 -22.19 -22.33
C SER A 42 3.67 -20.67 -22.40
N LEU A 43 4.42 -20.14 -21.46
CA LEU A 43 4.87 -18.73 -21.45
C LEU A 43 5.71 -18.38 -22.70
N ALA A 44 5.81 -19.29 -23.68
CA ALA A 44 6.44 -19.10 -24.96
C ALA A 44 5.56 -18.38 -25.99
N GLU A 45 4.24 -18.28 -25.73
CA GLU A 45 3.33 -17.59 -26.66
C GLU A 45 3.41 -16.08 -26.45
N THR A 46 3.62 -15.34 -27.52
CA THR A 46 3.75 -13.89 -27.55
C THR A 46 2.61 -13.28 -28.37
N ALA A 47 2.13 -12.11 -27.95
CA ALA A 47 1.23 -11.28 -28.75
C ALA A 47 1.98 -10.11 -29.38
N GLU A 48 1.55 -9.72 -30.56
CA GLU A 48 2.12 -8.54 -31.21
C GLU A 48 1.68 -7.26 -30.48
N PRO A 49 2.57 -6.26 -30.39
CA PRO A 49 2.25 -4.98 -29.79
C PRO A 49 1.14 -4.26 -30.57
N PRO A 50 0.24 -3.52 -29.87
CA PRO A 50 -0.78 -2.73 -30.55
C PRO A 50 -0.15 -1.60 -31.40
N SER A 51 -0.83 -1.20 -32.48
CA SER A 51 -0.34 -0.21 -33.45
C SER A 51 -0.07 1.17 -32.86
N ASP A 52 -0.85 1.57 -31.85
CA ASP A 52 -0.73 2.87 -31.19
C ASP A 52 0.38 2.94 -30.13
N LEU A 53 1.10 1.82 -29.89
CA LEU A 53 2.20 1.76 -28.94
C LEU A 53 3.52 2.09 -29.63
N ILE A 54 4.17 3.21 -29.24
CA ILE A 54 5.43 3.65 -29.85
C ILE A 54 6.64 2.85 -29.33
N LEU A 55 6.63 2.50 -28.02
CA LEU A 55 7.74 1.80 -27.40
C LEU A 55 7.68 0.29 -27.69
N PRO A 56 8.81 -0.31 -28.11
CA PRO A 56 8.87 -1.75 -28.34
C PRO A 56 8.71 -2.51 -27.03
N LEU A 57 7.94 -3.59 -27.06
CA LEU A 57 7.81 -4.50 -25.93
C LEU A 57 8.94 -5.53 -25.94
N LEU A 58 9.54 -5.76 -24.79
CA LEU A 58 10.48 -6.86 -24.56
C LEU A 58 9.76 -8.20 -24.67
N ARG A 59 10.50 -9.29 -24.93
CA ARG A 59 9.91 -10.63 -25.11
C ARG A 59 8.97 -11.03 -23.98
N TYR A 60 9.40 -10.92 -22.73
CA TYR A 60 8.55 -11.27 -21.60
C TYR A 60 7.31 -10.36 -21.46
N GLN A 61 7.37 -9.10 -21.93
CA GLN A 61 6.20 -8.20 -21.95
C GLN A 61 5.20 -8.62 -23.02
N LYS A 62 5.66 -9.12 -24.18
CA LYS A 62 4.81 -9.73 -25.22
C LYS A 62 4.17 -11.02 -24.71
N GLU A 63 4.89 -11.86 -23.94
CA GLU A 63 4.36 -13.07 -23.29
C GLU A 63 3.23 -12.70 -22.31
N TRP A 64 3.42 -11.62 -21.50
CA TRP A 64 2.37 -11.14 -20.61
C TRP A 64 1.16 -10.63 -21.39
N LEU A 65 1.36 -9.89 -22.47
CA LEU A 65 0.27 -9.38 -23.31
C LEU A 65 -0.59 -10.53 -23.83
N ALA A 66 0.02 -11.60 -24.36
CA ALA A 66 -0.71 -12.80 -24.78
C ALA A 66 -1.49 -13.45 -23.64
N TRP A 67 -0.84 -13.61 -22.47
CA TRP A 67 -1.50 -14.17 -21.28
C TRP A 67 -2.65 -13.29 -20.80
N SER A 68 -2.47 -11.97 -20.77
CA SER A 68 -3.49 -11.05 -20.26
C SER A 68 -4.74 -10.97 -21.14
N ILE A 69 -4.57 -11.05 -22.47
CA ILE A 69 -5.70 -11.14 -23.42
C ILE A 69 -6.53 -12.40 -23.13
N LYS A 70 -5.89 -13.57 -23.02
CA LYS A 70 -6.55 -14.83 -22.66
C LYS A 70 -7.19 -14.78 -21.29
N GLN A 71 -6.56 -14.08 -20.34
CA GLN A 71 -7.06 -13.96 -18.97
C GLN A 71 -8.36 -13.11 -18.91
N GLU A 72 -8.49 -12.08 -19.74
CA GLU A 72 -9.76 -11.33 -19.87
C GLU A 72 -10.90 -12.14 -20.48
N GLU A 73 -10.59 -13.11 -21.33
CA GLU A 73 -11.57 -14.07 -21.88
C GLU A 73 -11.96 -15.14 -20.86
N SER A 74 -11.10 -15.42 -19.89
CA SER A 74 -11.32 -16.44 -18.87
C SER A 74 -12.44 -16.08 -17.88
N ALA A 75 -12.82 -17.02 -17.02
CA ALA A 75 -13.80 -16.81 -15.95
C ALA A 75 -13.35 -15.74 -14.93
N CYS A 76 -12.04 -15.48 -14.81
CA CYS A 76 -11.50 -14.51 -13.86
C CYS A 76 -11.66 -13.06 -14.33
N LYS A 77 -11.85 -12.84 -15.65
CA LYS A 77 -12.02 -11.49 -16.23
C LYS A 77 -10.93 -10.51 -15.81
N GLY A 78 -9.68 -10.97 -15.64
CA GLY A 78 -8.54 -10.18 -15.20
C GLY A 78 -7.56 -10.98 -14.35
N GLY A 79 -6.66 -10.29 -13.63
CA GLY A 79 -5.60 -10.96 -12.88
C GLY A 79 -4.68 -10.03 -12.11
N ILE A 80 -3.57 -10.61 -11.65
CA ILE A 80 -2.53 -9.90 -10.89
C ILE A 80 -1.22 -9.95 -11.69
N LEU A 81 -0.71 -8.79 -12.10
CA LEU A 81 0.64 -8.66 -12.61
C LEU A 81 1.58 -8.36 -11.44
N ALA A 82 2.33 -9.38 -11.05
CA ALA A 82 3.20 -9.35 -9.88
C ALA A 82 4.70 -9.38 -10.23
N ASP A 83 5.08 -8.95 -11.43
CA ASP A 83 6.47 -8.82 -11.84
C ASP A 83 7.26 -7.94 -10.88
N GLU A 84 8.53 -8.25 -10.71
CA GLU A 84 9.43 -7.49 -9.84
C GLU A 84 9.43 -6.00 -10.24
N MET A 85 9.71 -5.12 -9.28
CA MET A 85 9.70 -3.68 -9.55
C MET A 85 10.73 -3.30 -10.62
N GLY A 86 10.37 -2.32 -11.47
CA GLY A 86 11.25 -1.86 -12.54
C GLY A 86 11.19 -2.67 -13.84
N MET A 87 10.32 -3.68 -13.94
CA MET A 87 10.10 -4.50 -15.14
C MET A 87 9.02 -3.95 -16.09
N GLY A 88 8.60 -2.69 -15.94
CA GLY A 88 7.68 -2.03 -16.88
C GLY A 88 6.22 -2.43 -16.79
N LYS A 89 5.69 -2.72 -15.57
CA LYS A 89 4.27 -3.08 -15.36
C LYS A 89 3.29 -2.05 -15.92
N THR A 90 3.59 -0.75 -15.79
CA THR A 90 2.76 0.33 -16.34
C THR A 90 2.67 0.26 -17.87
N LEU A 91 3.79 0.06 -18.56
CA LEU A 91 3.84 -0.11 -20.02
C LEU A 91 3.04 -1.35 -20.45
N GLN A 92 3.20 -2.47 -19.74
CA GLN A 92 2.46 -3.69 -20.00
C GLN A 92 0.94 -3.45 -19.88
N ALA A 93 0.50 -2.76 -18.82
CA ALA A 93 -0.91 -2.44 -18.62
C ALA A 93 -1.48 -1.51 -19.70
N ILE A 94 -0.72 -0.49 -20.13
CA ILE A 94 -1.08 0.38 -21.25
C ILE A 94 -1.22 -0.45 -22.54
N ALA A 95 -0.24 -1.31 -22.83
CA ALA A 95 -0.27 -2.19 -24.01
C ALA A 95 -1.51 -3.09 -24.05
N LEU A 96 -1.94 -3.63 -22.91
CA LEU A 96 -3.19 -4.42 -22.83
C LEU A 96 -4.41 -3.59 -23.20
N VAL A 97 -4.54 -2.38 -22.67
CA VAL A 97 -5.68 -1.49 -22.97
C VAL A 97 -5.76 -1.18 -24.46
N LEU A 98 -4.62 -0.88 -25.08
CA LEU A 98 -4.54 -0.59 -26.51
C LEU A 98 -4.86 -1.82 -27.35
N ALA A 99 -4.26 -2.99 -27.03
CA ALA A 99 -4.50 -4.25 -27.76
C ALA A 99 -5.97 -4.65 -27.73
N GLN A 100 -6.62 -4.55 -26.59
CA GLN A 100 -8.05 -4.85 -26.46
C GLN A 100 -8.92 -3.85 -27.23
N ARG A 101 -8.52 -2.59 -27.31
CA ARG A 101 -9.19 -1.60 -28.16
C ARG A 101 -9.10 -1.96 -29.63
N ASP A 102 -7.92 -2.38 -30.11
CA ASP A 102 -7.72 -2.79 -31.48
C ASP A 102 -8.50 -4.09 -31.82
N LEU A 103 -8.52 -5.06 -30.91
CA LEU A 103 -9.34 -6.28 -31.05
C LEU A 103 -10.84 -5.95 -31.14
N LYS A 104 -11.35 -5.05 -30.29
CA LYS A 104 -12.74 -4.61 -30.33
C LYS A 104 -13.09 -3.88 -31.64
N LYS A 105 -12.19 -3.06 -32.18
CA LYS A 105 -12.36 -2.41 -33.50
C LYS A 105 -12.44 -3.44 -34.62
N ALA A 106 -11.59 -4.46 -34.59
CA ALA A 106 -11.55 -5.52 -35.61
C ALA A 106 -12.81 -6.40 -35.58
N THR A 107 -13.40 -6.64 -34.39
CA THR A 107 -14.60 -7.46 -34.22
C THR A 107 -15.91 -6.70 -34.44
N ASN A 108 -15.97 -5.40 -34.19
CA ASN A 108 -17.17 -4.57 -34.40
C ASN A 108 -17.55 -4.39 -35.87
N GLY A 109 -16.76 -4.91 -36.82
CA GLY A 109 -17.19 -5.06 -38.24
C GLY A 109 -18.28 -6.13 -38.45
N SER A 110 -18.63 -6.94 -37.45
CA SER A 110 -19.54 -8.12 -37.62
C SER A 110 -20.54 -8.36 -36.50
N SER A 111 -20.72 -7.51 -35.52
CA SER A 111 -21.72 -7.79 -34.46
C SER A 111 -22.73 -6.66 -34.26
N ILE A 112 -23.92 -6.87 -34.75
CA ILE A 112 -25.16 -6.20 -34.38
C ILE A 112 -25.40 -6.47 -32.89
N LEU A 113 -25.46 -5.39 -32.09
CA LEU A 113 -25.79 -5.38 -30.67
C LEU A 113 -27.15 -6.05 -30.44
N LEU A 114 -27.15 -7.26 -29.89
CA LEU A 114 -28.32 -7.81 -29.20
C LEU A 114 -28.39 -7.14 -27.83
N SER A 115 -29.02 -5.98 -27.80
CA SER A 115 -29.53 -5.36 -26.55
C SER A 115 -30.78 -6.18 -26.14
N SER A 116 -30.62 -7.11 -25.22
CA SER A 116 -31.74 -7.65 -24.46
C SER A 116 -32.27 -6.59 -23.52
N PRO A 117 -33.58 -6.27 -23.53
CA PRO A 117 -34.19 -5.41 -22.54
C PRO A 117 -34.34 -6.20 -21.23
N GLY A 118 -33.40 -6.04 -20.32
CA GLY A 118 -33.39 -6.74 -19.02
C GLY A 118 -33.30 -5.74 -17.87
N THR A 119 -34.35 -5.73 -17.09
CA THR A 119 -34.47 -5.32 -15.68
C THR A 119 -33.74 -4.04 -15.20
N SER A 120 -34.53 -3.10 -14.84
CA SER A 120 -34.34 -1.77 -14.30
C SER A 120 -33.41 -1.66 -13.08
N GLN A 121 -32.09 -1.76 -13.24
CA GLN A 121 -31.09 -1.27 -12.25
C GLN A 121 -29.62 -1.43 -12.69
N GLU A 122 -29.31 -1.62 -13.97
CA GLU A 122 -27.91 -1.72 -14.40
C GLU A 122 -27.30 -0.29 -14.51
N LEU A 123 -26.05 -0.16 -14.01
CA LEU A 123 -25.30 1.09 -14.11
C LEU A 123 -24.92 1.38 -15.58
N PRO A 124 -24.91 2.65 -16.00
CA PRO A 124 -24.44 3.03 -17.34
C PRO A 124 -22.99 2.58 -17.53
N THR A 125 -22.68 2.02 -18.70
CA THR A 125 -21.37 1.48 -19.04
C THR A 125 -20.50 2.55 -19.69
N VAL A 126 -19.22 2.64 -19.26
CA VAL A 126 -18.21 3.55 -19.81
C VAL A 126 -17.10 2.72 -20.46
N LYS A 127 -16.71 3.07 -21.69
CA LYS A 127 -15.64 2.38 -22.43
C LYS A 127 -14.22 2.63 -21.87
N GLY A 128 -14.07 3.62 -20.98
CA GLY A 128 -12.79 4.03 -20.42
C GLY A 128 -12.21 3.04 -19.39
N THR A 129 -10.91 3.11 -19.21
CA THR A 129 -10.17 2.40 -18.17
C THR A 129 -9.93 3.31 -16.97
N LEU A 130 -10.40 2.91 -15.79
CA LEU A 130 -10.12 3.58 -14.53
C LEU A 130 -8.80 3.07 -13.95
N VAL A 131 -7.82 3.96 -13.79
CA VAL A 131 -6.54 3.67 -13.11
C VAL A 131 -6.58 4.28 -11.72
N VAL A 132 -6.44 3.43 -10.70
CA VAL A 132 -6.36 3.84 -9.30
C VAL A 132 -4.93 3.62 -8.81
N CYS A 133 -4.24 4.70 -8.46
CA CYS A 133 -2.83 4.64 -8.08
C CYS A 133 -2.54 5.50 -6.83
N PRO A 134 -1.36 5.34 -6.22
CA PRO A 134 -0.88 6.29 -5.21
C PRO A 134 -0.76 7.71 -5.78
N VAL A 135 -0.87 8.72 -4.92
CA VAL A 135 -0.90 10.15 -5.32
C VAL A 135 0.27 10.53 -6.24
N ILE A 136 1.48 10.06 -5.93
CA ILE A 136 2.69 10.36 -6.72
C ILE A 136 2.67 9.62 -8.07
N GLY A 137 2.03 8.45 -8.13
CA GLY A 137 1.92 7.67 -9.37
C GLY A 137 1.00 8.31 -10.41
N ALA A 138 0.11 9.21 -10.01
CA ALA A 138 -0.90 9.76 -10.91
C ALA A 138 -0.27 10.60 -12.05
N SER A 139 0.64 11.51 -11.74
CA SER A 139 1.37 12.28 -12.75
C SER A 139 2.34 11.42 -13.56
N GLN A 140 2.85 10.34 -12.98
CA GLN A 140 3.69 9.40 -13.73
C GLN A 140 2.89 8.60 -14.75
N TRP A 141 1.69 8.10 -14.39
CA TRP A 141 0.82 7.41 -15.33
C TRP A 141 0.48 8.28 -16.53
N LEU A 142 0.15 9.56 -16.29
CA LEU A 142 -0.12 10.52 -17.35
C LEU A 142 1.06 10.65 -18.31
N ARG A 143 2.25 10.92 -17.77
CA ARG A 143 3.50 11.04 -18.56
C ARG A 143 3.86 9.74 -19.30
N GLU A 144 3.64 8.58 -18.70
CA GLU A 144 3.92 7.29 -19.35
C GLU A 144 2.95 7.03 -20.51
N ILE A 145 1.66 7.34 -20.37
CA ILE A 145 0.70 7.22 -21.48
C ILE A 145 1.12 8.14 -22.63
N GLU A 146 1.41 9.42 -22.36
CA GLU A 146 1.87 10.38 -23.38
C GLU A 146 3.18 9.94 -24.07
N ARG A 147 4.10 9.37 -23.31
CA ARG A 147 5.40 8.91 -23.83
C ARG A 147 5.30 7.63 -24.65
N CYS A 148 4.39 6.71 -24.27
CA CYS A 148 4.33 5.38 -24.85
C CYS A 148 3.38 5.27 -26.03
N THR A 149 2.47 6.23 -26.21
CA THR A 149 1.42 6.16 -27.24
C THR A 149 1.55 7.26 -28.27
N THR A 150 0.99 7.04 -29.46
CA THR A 150 0.97 8.06 -30.53
C THR A 150 0.26 9.31 -30.02
N LYS A 151 0.74 10.49 -30.46
CA LYS A 151 0.17 11.77 -30.02
C LYS A 151 -1.32 11.81 -30.32
N GLU A 152 -2.10 12.28 -29.33
CA GLU A 152 -3.57 12.48 -29.43
C GLU A 152 -4.40 11.19 -29.66
N SER A 153 -3.78 10.00 -29.66
CA SER A 153 -4.51 8.74 -29.82
C SER A 153 -5.34 8.36 -28.60
N ASN A 154 -5.06 8.97 -27.44
CA ASN A 154 -5.73 8.68 -26.17
C ASN A 154 -6.13 9.95 -25.43
N LYS A 155 -7.40 10.04 -25.08
CA LYS A 155 -7.90 11.08 -24.16
C LYS A 155 -7.71 10.66 -22.71
N THR A 156 -6.90 11.40 -21.96
CA THR A 156 -6.61 11.10 -20.55
C THR A 156 -7.19 12.15 -19.63
N LEU A 157 -7.74 11.71 -18.48
CA LEU A 157 -8.26 12.60 -17.44
C LEU A 157 -7.56 12.31 -16.13
N LEU A 158 -6.95 13.33 -15.52
CA LEU A 158 -6.49 13.28 -14.14
C LEU A 158 -7.61 13.73 -13.19
N TYR A 159 -8.31 12.76 -12.60
CA TYR A 159 -9.40 13.00 -11.65
C TYR A 159 -8.87 13.13 -10.24
N HIS A 160 -8.35 14.30 -9.88
CA HIS A 160 -7.74 14.60 -8.58
C HIS A 160 -7.92 16.08 -8.18
N GLY A 161 -7.83 16.39 -6.87
CA GLY A 161 -7.87 17.75 -6.34
C GLY A 161 -9.26 18.40 -6.32
N THR A 162 -9.31 19.74 -6.23
CA THR A 162 -10.54 20.53 -6.07
C THR A 162 -11.35 20.69 -7.35
N ASN A 163 -10.72 20.61 -8.50
CA ASN A 163 -11.34 20.81 -9.82
C ASN A 163 -12.14 19.60 -10.32
N ARG A 164 -12.10 18.45 -9.61
CA ARG A 164 -12.80 17.21 -10.01
C ARG A 164 -14.33 17.39 -10.19
N GLY A 165 -14.92 18.36 -9.50
CA GLY A 165 -16.35 18.67 -9.65
C GLY A 165 -16.74 19.29 -11.00
N LYS A 166 -15.79 19.77 -11.80
CA LYS A 166 -16.03 20.34 -13.13
C LYS A 166 -16.15 19.27 -14.23
N PHE A 167 -15.70 18.04 -13.98
CA PHE A 167 -15.64 16.94 -14.97
C PHE A 167 -16.82 15.97 -14.86
N THR A 168 -17.97 16.44 -14.36
CA THR A 168 -19.09 15.57 -13.97
C THR A 168 -19.92 15.03 -15.14
N SER A 169 -19.75 15.52 -16.36
CA SER A 169 -20.72 15.26 -17.43
C SER A 169 -20.32 14.23 -18.49
N ASN A 170 -19.02 13.97 -18.74
CA ASN A 170 -18.61 13.19 -19.91
C ASN A 170 -17.45 12.23 -19.64
N LEU A 171 -17.60 11.28 -18.70
CA LEU A 171 -16.58 10.23 -18.51
C LEU A 171 -16.44 9.29 -19.72
N GLU A 172 -17.43 9.23 -20.58
CA GLU A 172 -17.45 8.40 -21.80
C GLU A 172 -16.44 8.84 -22.87
N GLU A 173 -15.99 10.10 -22.81
CA GLU A 173 -15.04 10.66 -23.77
C GLU A 173 -13.58 10.25 -23.50
N TYR A 174 -13.27 9.73 -22.32
CA TYR A 174 -11.91 9.45 -21.91
C TYR A 174 -11.56 7.97 -22.05
N ASP A 175 -10.39 7.69 -22.65
CA ASP A 175 -9.83 6.34 -22.72
C ASP A 175 -9.21 5.90 -21.38
N PHE A 176 -8.57 6.86 -20.69
CA PHE A 176 -7.99 6.65 -19.36
C PHE A 176 -8.47 7.73 -18.38
N VAL A 177 -8.99 7.28 -17.24
CA VAL A 177 -9.29 8.15 -16.09
C VAL A 177 -8.37 7.73 -14.96
N ILE A 178 -7.45 8.63 -14.58
CA ILE A 178 -6.44 8.38 -13.55
C ILE A 178 -6.90 9.04 -12.26
N THR A 179 -6.95 8.29 -11.18
CA THR A 179 -7.34 8.79 -9.86
C THR A 179 -6.51 8.15 -8.75
N THR A 180 -6.70 8.62 -7.52
CA THR A 180 -5.96 8.14 -6.37
C THR A 180 -6.88 7.47 -5.33
N TYR A 181 -6.33 6.54 -4.54
CA TYR A 181 -7.06 5.88 -3.46
C TYR A 181 -7.69 6.89 -2.48
N SER A 182 -6.98 7.98 -2.17
CA SER A 182 -7.49 9.05 -1.30
C SER A 182 -8.64 9.83 -1.93
N THR A 183 -8.59 10.08 -3.24
CA THR A 183 -9.65 10.79 -3.97
C THR A 183 -10.95 9.99 -4.01
N ILE A 184 -10.86 8.68 -4.34
CA ILE A 184 -12.03 7.78 -4.34
C ILE A 184 -12.67 7.76 -2.95
N LEU A 185 -11.87 7.66 -1.90
CA LEU A 185 -12.35 7.67 -0.53
C LEU A 185 -13.04 8.99 -0.15
N ALA A 186 -12.46 10.13 -0.56
CA ALA A 186 -13.03 11.45 -0.29
C ALA A 186 -14.39 11.65 -0.98
N ASP A 187 -14.56 11.12 -2.20
CA ASP A 187 -15.80 11.27 -2.97
C ASP A 187 -16.93 10.35 -2.49
N TYR A 188 -16.58 9.21 -1.89
CA TYR A 188 -17.57 8.26 -1.38
C TYR A 188 -18.22 8.71 -0.05
N ARG A 189 -17.65 9.70 0.65
CA ARG A 189 -18.17 10.18 1.94
C ARG A 189 -19.36 11.13 1.76
N PRO A 190 -20.42 11.02 2.59
CA PRO A 190 -21.47 12.04 2.63
C PRO A 190 -20.85 13.35 3.11
N LYS A 191 -21.00 14.41 2.31
CA LYS A 191 -20.64 15.78 2.75
C LYS A 191 -21.54 16.14 3.93
N LYS A 192 -20.97 16.32 5.12
CA LYS A 192 -21.68 16.92 6.26
C LYS A 192 -22.11 18.33 5.83
N SER A 193 -23.40 18.55 5.69
CA SER A 193 -23.96 19.88 5.45
C SER A 193 -23.55 20.75 6.65
N LYS A 194 -22.83 21.84 6.39
CA LYS A 194 -22.65 22.90 7.37
C LYS A 194 -24.02 23.58 7.56
N GLN A 195 -24.83 23.07 8.45
CA GLN A 195 -25.94 23.85 8.98
C GLN A 195 -25.34 25.03 9.76
N LYS A 196 -25.48 26.23 9.21
CA LYS A 196 -25.31 27.48 9.97
C LYS A 196 -26.33 27.43 11.10
N SER A 197 -25.84 27.27 12.33
CA SER A 197 -26.66 27.50 13.50
C SER A 197 -26.95 29.01 13.59
N ASN A 198 -28.10 29.44 13.12
CA ASN A 198 -28.67 30.70 13.55
C ASN A 198 -29.30 30.47 14.92
N ASN A 199 -28.90 31.34 15.84
CA ASN A 199 -29.40 31.47 17.21
C ASN A 199 -30.93 31.36 17.31
N SER A 200 -31.39 30.52 18.23
CA SER A 200 -32.57 30.86 19.01
C SER A 200 -32.51 30.20 20.41
N LYS A 201 -32.73 31.05 21.37
CA LYS A 201 -32.78 31.01 22.81
C LYS A 201 -33.31 29.74 23.47
N LEU A 202 -32.70 29.48 24.64
CA LEU A 202 -33.15 28.75 25.84
C LEU A 202 -34.69 28.47 25.96
N CYS A 203 -34.98 27.20 26.28
CA CYS A 203 -35.90 26.84 27.35
C CYS A 203 -35.45 25.49 27.94
N ASP A 204 -35.34 25.48 29.24
CA ASP A 204 -35.16 24.36 30.16
C ASP A 204 -36.37 23.41 30.06
N ASP A 205 -36.17 22.11 29.89
CA ASP A 205 -36.81 21.09 30.71
C ASP A 205 -36.24 19.71 30.40
N GLY A 206 -35.97 18.95 31.41
CA GLY A 206 -35.36 17.64 31.36
C GLY A 206 -36.36 16.52 31.05
N SER A 207 -36.05 15.70 30.09
CA SER A 207 -36.37 14.26 30.08
C SER A 207 -35.56 13.56 29.01
N ILE A 208 -34.81 12.55 29.42
CA ILE A 208 -34.02 11.65 28.59
C ILE A 208 -35.00 10.63 27.99
N ASP A 209 -35.26 10.75 26.69
CA ASP A 209 -35.94 9.70 25.95
C ASP A 209 -35.03 9.19 24.83
N ASN A 210 -34.47 8.00 25.03
CA ASN A 210 -33.62 7.26 24.12
C ASN A 210 -34.47 6.46 23.12
N SER A 211 -35.08 7.10 22.16
CA SER A 211 -35.66 6.43 21.00
C SER A 211 -35.36 7.20 19.72
N VAL A 212 -34.14 7.04 19.20
CA VAL A 212 -33.81 7.44 17.83
C VAL A 212 -34.29 6.32 16.91
N SER A 213 -35.50 6.49 16.41
CA SER A 213 -36.00 5.76 15.24
C SER A 213 -35.06 6.02 14.07
N VAL A 214 -34.42 4.95 13.56
CA VAL A 214 -33.68 4.95 12.31
C VAL A 214 -34.68 5.11 11.18
N GLY A 215 -35.01 6.36 10.82
CA GLY A 215 -35.69 6.70 9.59
C GLY A 215 -34.69 6.59 8.44
N GLU A 216 -34.89 5.61 7.57
CA GLU A 216 -34.29 5.49 6.25
C GLU A 216 -34.75 6.69 5.42
N ASP A 217 -33.81 7.42 4.86
CA ASP A 217 -33.76 8.14 3.59
C ASP A 217 -32.75 9.27 3.66
N VAL A 218 -31.46 8.88 3.79
CA VAL A 218 -30.40 9.75 3.32
C VAL A 218 -29.99 9.21 1.96
N SER A 219 -30.55 9.80 0.90
CA SER A 219 -30.11 9.62 -0.48
C SER A 219 -28.59 9.77 -0.52
N ARG A 220 -27.89 8.65 -0.42
CA ARG A 220 -26.44 8.53 -0.59
C ARG A 220 -26.14 8.94 -2.03
N ARG A 221 -25.70 10.18 -2.24
CA ARG A 221 -25.14 10.59 -3.53
C ARG A 221 -23.92 9.69 -3.78
N LYS A 222 -24.09 8.67 -4.63
CA LYS A 222 -23.01 7.82 -5.10
C LYS A 222 -21.96 8.74 -5.75
N SER A 223 -20.67 8.50 -5.46
CA SER A 223 -19.56 9.13 -6.20
C SER A 223 -19.75 8.89 -7.69
N ILE A 224 -19.38 9.85 -8.52
CA ILE A 224 -19.47 9.75 -9.98
C ILE A 224 -18.73 8.50 -10.49
N LEU A 225 -17.58 8.17 -9.92
CA LEU A 225 -16.81 6.98 -10.29
C LEU A 225 -17.55 5.66 -9.96
N HIS A 226 -18.47 5.68 -8.99
CA HIS A 226 -19.31 4.53 -8.60
C HIS A 226 -20.69 4.52 -9.25
N SER A 227 -21.04 5.56 -10.02
CA SER A 227 -22.31 5.63 -10.74
C SER A 227 -22.26 5.03 -12.13
N VAL A 228 -21.10 4.55 -12.55
CA VAL A 228 -20.86 3.95 -13.87
C VAL A 228 -20.18 2.60 -13.72
N LYS A 229 -20.37 1.73 -14.71
CA LYS A 229 -19.64 0.47 -14.85
C LYS A 229 -18.49 0.67 -15.86
N TRP A 230 -17.26 0.53 -15.41
CA TRP A 230 -16.07 0.70 -16.24
C TRP A 230 -15.80 -0.49 -17.15
N ASP A 231 -15.19 -0.26 -18.31
CA ASP A 231 -14.67 -1.37 -19.12
C ASP A 231 -13.60 -2.13 -18.33
N ARG A 232 -12.65 -1.37 -17.74
CA ARG A 232 -11.54 -1.94 -16.97
C ARG A 232 -11.19 -1.09 -15.75
N ILE A 233 -10.81 -1.74 -14.67
CA ILE A 233 -10.19 -1.10 -13.51
C ILE A 233 -8.80 -1.67 -13.32
N ILE A 234 -7.79 -0.80 -13.22
CA ILE A 234 -6.41 -1.13 -12.92
C ILE A 234 -6.05 -0.51 -11.58
N LEU A 235 -5.67 -1.35 -10.61
CA LEU A 235 -5.14 -0.91 -9.31
C LEU A 235 -3.61 -0.98 -9.37
N ASP A 236 -2.93 0.15 -9.26
CA ASP A 236 -1.47 0.19 -9.20
C ASP A 236 -0.98 0.24 -7.75
N GLU A 237 0.13 -0.45 -7.46
CA GLU A 237 0.66 -0.71 -6.12
C GLU A 237 -0.45 -1.23 -5.16
N ALA A 238 -1.26 -2.15 -5.68
CA ALA A 238 -2.50 -2.61 -5.06
C ALA A 238 -2.27 -3.21 -3.67
N SER A 239 -1.22 -4.00 -3.47
CA SER A 239 -0.91 -4.62 -2.17
C SER A 239 -0.65 -3.57 -1.12
N HIS A 240 0.23 -2.60 -1.41
CA HIS A 240 0.58 -1.54 -0.45
C HIS A 240 -0.63 -0.66 -0.12
N ALA A 241 -1.44 -0.28 -1.11
CA ALA A 241 -2.57 0.62 -0.91
C ALA A 241 -3.74 -0.02 -0.18
N LEU A 242 -3.99 -1.31 -0.41
CA LEU A 242 -5.11 -2.05 0.19
C LEU A 242 -4.71 -2.76 1.49
N CYS A 243 -3.43 -3.16 1.65
CA CYS A 243 -2.92 -3.88 2.81
C CYS A 243 -2.84 -3.03 4.07
N CYS A 244 -2.42 -1.78 3.97
CA CYS A 244 -2.44 -0.84 5.12
C CYS A 244 -3.79 -0.82 5.86
N CYS A 245 -4.72 -1.53 5.33
CA CYS A 245 -6.11 -1.58 5.73
C CYS A 245 -6.53 -2.93 6.34
N PHE A 246 -5.70 -3.97 6.23
CA PHE A 246 -6.07 -5.34 6.60
C PHE A 246 -5.72 -5.74 8.03
N LEU A 247 -4.94 -4.95 8.74
CA LEU A 247 -4.54 -5.18 10.14
C LEU A 247 -5.71 -5.42 11.12
N TYR A 248 -6.93 -5.12 10.69
CA TYR A 248 -8.15 -5.31 11.48
C TYR A 248 -8.81 -6.69 11.36
N PHE A 249 -8.37 -7.52 10.40
CA PHE A 249 -9.07 -8.80 10.14
C PHE A 249 -8.59 -9.96 11.02
N VAL A 250 -7.44 -9.78 11.69
CA VAL A 250 -6.69 -10.87 12.33
C VAL A 250 -7.10 -11.16 13.78
N VAL A 251 -7.77 -10.24 14.49
CA VAL A 251 -7.83 -10.29 15.96
C VAL A 251 -9.19 -10.62 16.58
N SER A 252 -10.26 -10.91 15.87
CA SER A 252 -11.48 -11.33 16.55
C SER A 252 -11.88 -12.77 16.27
N GLU A 253 -11.41 -13.66 17.11
CA GLU A 253 -12.11 -14.92 17.36
C GLU A 253 -13.47 -14.64 17.99
N ALA A 254 -14.46 -15.34 17.44
CA ALA A 254 -15.77 -15.61 18.00
C ALA A 254 -16.71 -14.42 18.32
N HIS A 255 -17.83 -14.42 17.62
CA HIS A 255 -19.14 -13.82 17.94
C HIS A 255 -19.46 -12.38 17.53
N HIS A 256 -18.55 -11.56 17.05
CA HIS A 256 -18.92 -10.29 16.41
C HIS A 256 -18.22 -10.10 15.07
N VAL A 257 -18.71 -10.76 14.01
CA VAL A 257 -18.37 -10.43 12.62
C VAL A 257 -18.99 -9.08 12.27
N LYS A 258 -18.50 -8.01 12.88
CA LYS A 258 -18.59 -6.68 12.29
C LYS A 258 -17.41 -6.56 11.34
N SER A 259 -17.70 -6.81 10.07
CA SER A 259 -16.81 -6.56 8.92
C SER A 259 -16.01 -5.27 9.08
N ILE A 260 -14.74 -5.39 9.44
CA ILE A 260 -13.82 -4.26 9.52
C ILE A 260 -12.86 -4.37 8.34
N SER A 261 -13.40 -4.26 7.12
CA SER A 261 -12.60 -3.79 6.01
C SER A 261 -12.48 -2.28 6.16
N THR A 262 -11.31 -1.69 5.93
CA THR A 262 -11.20 -0.24 5.99
C THR A 262 -12.12 0.40 4.98
N THR A 263 -12.48 1.64 5.25
CA THR A 263 -13.35 2.40 4.36
C THR A 263 -12.75 2.46 2.95
N THR A 264 -11.44 2.57 2.79
CA THR A 264 -10.76 2.59 1.49
C THR A 264 -10.96 1.30 0.71
N THR A 265 -10.74 0.15 1.34
CA THR A 265 -10.95 -1.16 0.70
C THR A 265 -12.41 -1.37 0.29
N LYS A 266 -13.37 -1.02 1.17
CA LYS A 266 -14.80 -1.10 0.85
C LYS A 266 -15.16 -0.24 -0.36
N VAL A 267 -14.62 0.97 -0.40
CA VAL A 267 -14.90 1.92 -1.48
C VAL A 267 -14.31 1.45 -2.81
N VAL A 268 -13.08 0.90 -2.80
CA VAL A 268 -12.46 0.33 -4.01
C VAL A 268 -13.20 -0.93 -4.47
N LEU A 269 -13.59 -1.82 -3.55
CA LEU A 269 -14.34 -3.03 -3.87
C LEU A 269 -15.76 -2.75 -4.39
N ALA A 270 -16.32 -1.57 -4.09
CA ALA A 270 -17.63 -1.13 -4.57
C ALA A 270 -17.60 -0.58 -6.00
N LEU A 271 -16.43 -0.41 -6.62
CA LEU A 271 -16.30 -0.03 -8.03
C LEU A 271 -16.68 -1.21 -8.94
N GLU A 272 -17.48 -0.93 -9.95
CA GLU A 272 -17.94 -1.94 -10.92
C GLU A 272 -17.21 -1.84 -12.25
N SER A 273 -16.82 -3.00 -12.81
CA SER A 273 -16.17 -3.08 -14.13
C SER A 273 -16.34 -4.47 -14.74
N PHE A 274 -16.07 -4.58 -16.06
CA PHE A 274 -16.02 -5.86 -16.74
C PHE A 274 -14.71 -6.59 -16.48
N TYR A 275 -13.57 -5.86 -16.50
CA TYR A 275 -12.24 -6.42 -16.30
C TYR A 275 -11.56 -5.78 -15.10
N LYS A 276 -10.78 -6.56 -14.34
CA LYS A 276 -10.10 -6.12 -13.12
C LYS A 276 -8.65 -6.56 -13.10
N TRP A 277 -7.74 -5.60 -12.95
CA TRP A 277 -6.31 -5.85 -12.89
C TRP A 277 -5.69 -5.25 -11.64
N ALA A 278 -4.81 -6.01 -11.00
CA ALA A 278 -3.97 -5.51 -9.90
C ALA A 278 -2.50 -5.57 -10.30
N LEU A 279 -1.81 -4.44 -10.22
CA LEU A 279 -0.37 -4.33 -10.45
C LEU A 279 0.33 -4.20 -9.11
N THR A 280 1.34 -5.03 -8.85
CA THR A 280 2.13 -4.96 -7.62
C THR A 280 3.52 -5.56 -7.81
N GLY A 281 4.54 -4.97 -7.22
CA GLY A 281 5.90 -5.57 -7.20
C GLY A 281 6.06 -6.58 -6.05
N THR A 282 5.21 -6.48 -5.03
CA THR A 282 5.27 -7.25 -3.79
C THR A 282 3.86 -7.70 -3.42
N PRO A 283 3.39 -8.82 -4.00
CA PRO A 283 2.01 -9.30 -3.78
C PRO A 283 1.75 -9.76 -2.34
N LEU A 284 2.80 -10.07 -1.60
CA LEU A 284 2.77 -10.48 -0.19
C LEU A 284 3.96 -9.83 0.51
N GLN A 285 3.71 -8.97 1.50
CA GLN A 285 4.75 -8.33 2.31
C GLN A 285 4.74 -8.84 3.74
N ASN A 286 3.59 -8.82 4.40
CA ASN A 286 3.47 -9.09 5.83
C ASN A 286 2.54 -10.27 6.14
N HIS A 287 1.34 -10.31 5.53
CA HIS A 287 0.30 -11.28 5.88
C HIS A 287 -0.40 -11.87 4.66
N ILE A 288 -0.78 -13.15 4.79
CA ILE A 288 -1.56 -13.85 3.76
C ILE A 288 -2.90 -13.18 3.43
N GLY A 289 -3.43 -12.38 4.35
CA GLY A 289 -4.62 -11.58 4.16
C GLY A 289 -4.49 -10.51 3.06
N GLU A 290 -3.28 -10.06 2.76
CA GLU A 290 -3.01 -9.13 1.64
C GLU A 290 -3.42 -9.73 0.30
N LEU A 291 -3.09 -11.00 0.10
CA LEU A 291 -3.51 -11.74 -1.08
C LEU A 291 -5.03 -11.91 -1.14
N TYR A 292 -5.69 -12.09 0.01
CA TYR A 292 -7.14 -12.18 0.04
C TYR A 292 -7.82 -10.93 -0.50
N VAL A 293 -7.32 -9.74 -0.18
CA VAL A 293 -7.90 -8.48 -0.70
C VAL A 293 -7.82 -8.42 -2.23
N LEU A 294 -6.70 -8.87 -2.81
CA LEU A 294 -6.54 -8.94 -4.26
C LEU A 294 -7.50 -9.97 -4.89
N VAL A 295 -7.61 -11.17 -4.30
CA VAL A 295 -8.57 -12.20 -4.71
C VAL A 295 -10.02 -11.71 -4.61
N ARG A 296 -10.31 -10.93 -3.55
CA ARG A 296 -11.62 -10.30 -3.33
C ARG A 296 -11.91 -9.22 -4.35
N PHE A 297 -10.93 -8.40 -4.71
CA PHE A 297 -11.05 -7.40 -5.77
C PHE A 297 -11.37 -8.06 -7.12
N LEU A 298 -10.68 -9.13 -7.46
CA LEU A 298 -10.91 -9.91 -8.69
C LEU A 298 -12.23 -10.71 -8.66
N GLN A 299 -12.88 -10.84 -7.51
CA GLN A 299 -14.12 -11.60 -7.32
C GLN A 299 -14.02 -13.08 -7.76
N VAL A 300 -12.85 -13.70 -7.56
CA VAL A 300 -12.60 -15.07 -8.02
C VAL A 300 -13.42 -16.07 -7.21
N THR A 301 -14.31 -16.78 -7.87
CA THR A 301 -15.08 -17.88 -7.26
C THR A 301 -14.20 -19.11 -7.15
N PRO A 302 -14.19 -19.82 -6.02
CA PRO A 302 -14.95 -19.63 -4.77
C PRO A 302 -14.20 -18.81 -3.72
N TYR A 303 -12.95 -18.42 -3.98
CA TYR A 303 -11.97 -17.96 -3.02
C TYR A 303 -12.39 -16.66 -2.32
N ALA A 304 -13.09 -15.79 -3.05
CA ALA A 304 -13.55 -14.49 -2.56
C ALA A 304 -14.89 -14.53 -1.81
N TYR A 305 -15.61 -15.67 -1.82
CA TYR A 305 -17.01 -15.74 -1.44
C TYR A 305 -17.26 -16.36 -0.07
N TYR A 306 -18.37 -15.94 0.53
CA TYR A 306 -18.98 -16.60 1.68
C TYR A 306 -19.92 -17.70 1.20
N PHE A 307 -19.90 -18.83 1.88
CA PHE A 307 -20.77 -19.99 1.62
C PHE A 307 -21.55 -20.36 2.86
N CYS A 308 -22.77 -20.84 2.66
CA CYS A 308 -23.58 -21.40 3.72
C CYS A 308 -23.24 -22.87 3.98
N GLN A 309 -23.34 -23.31 5.22
CA GLN A 309 -23.17 -24.74 5.57
C GLN A 309 -24.37 -25.60 5.21
N ASN A 310 -25.55 -25.00 5.11
CA ASN A 310 -26.82 -25.71 4.98
C ASN A 310 -27.51 -25.52 3.63
N CYS A 311 -27.09 -24.59 2.80
CA CYS A 311 -27.68 -24.36 1.48
C CYS A 311 -26.59 -23.94 0.46
N ASN A 312 -26.94 -23.89 -0.80
CA ASN A 312 -26.03 -23.55 -1.89
C ASN A 312 -25.88 -22.05 -2.11
N CYS A 313 -26.27 -21.20 -1.15
CA CYS A 313 -26.10 -19.77 -1.32
C CYS A 313 -24.64 -19.37 -1.18
N SER A 314 -24.22 -18.45 -2.04
CA SER A 314 -22.90 -17.82 -2.01
C SER A 314 -23.05 -16.32 -2.21
N GLY A 315 -22.22 -15.53 -1.51
CA GLY A 315 -22.23 -14.07 -1.63
C GLY A 315 -20.87 -13.47 -1.36
N LEU A 316 -20.63 -12.33 -1.98
CA LEU A 316 -19.41 -11.56 -1.72
C LEU A 316 -19.44 -10.91 -0.34
N ASP A 317 -20.59 -10.47 0.14
CA ASP A 317 -20.77 -9.83 1.44
C ASP A 317 -21.82 -10.55 2.26
N LEU A 318 -21.59 -10.60 3.58
CA LEU A 318 -22.62 -10.98 4.53
C LEU A 318 -23.49 -9.76 4.80
N SER A 319 -24.79 -9.88 4.59
CA SER A 319 -25.76 -8.85 4.96
C SER A 319 -25.62 -8.49 6.45
N SER A 320 -25.83 -7.22 6.79
CA SER A 320 -25.90 -6.76 8.18
C SER A 320 -27.12 -7.32 8.95
N SER A 321 -28.11 -7.86 8.24
CA SER A 321 -29.26 -8.54 8.83
C SER A 321 -28.89 -9.95 9.28
N ASP A 322 -29.53 -10.41 10.36
CA ASP A 322 -29.33 -11.78 10.88
C ASP A 322 -29.80 -12.88 9.91
N LYS A 323 -30.52 -12.51 8.86
CA LYS A 323 -31.08 -13.40 7.84
C LYS A 323 -30.29 -13.28 6.53
N CYS A 324 -30.03 -14.40 5.89
CA CYS A 324 -29.42 -14.43 4.56
C CYS A 324 -30.47 -14.04 3.51
N PRO A 325 -30.23 -13.00 2.68
CA PRO A 325 -31.22 -12.58 1.70
C PRO A 325 -31.43 -13.61 0.56
N GLN A 326 -30.51 -14.54 0.39
CA GLN A 326 -30.56 -15.57 -0.66
C GLN A 326 -31.09 -16.92 -0.16
N CYS A 327 -31.15 -17.13 1.15
CA CYS A 327 -31.72 -18.34 1.73
C CYS A 327 -33.19 -18.12 2.08
N HIS A 328 -34.01 -19.18 2.02
CA HIS A 328 -35.37 -19.13 2.52
C HIS A 328 -35.40 -18.55 3.93
N PRO A 329 -36.20 -17.50 4.23
CA PRO A 329 -36.09 -16.66 5.40
C PRO A 329 -36.22 -17.38 6.75
N GLN A 330 -36.68 -18.62 6.76
CA GLN A 330 -36.93 -19.37 7.99
C GLN A 330 -35.79 -20.28 8.45
N THR A 331 -34.80 -20.60 7.61
CA THR A 331 -33.86 -21.70 7.88
C THR A 331 -32.39 -21.28 7.99
N CYS A 332 -32.00 -20.13 7.48
CA CYS A 332 -30.59 -19.75 7.45
C CYS A 332 -30.27 -18.55 8.32
N ARG A 333 -29.38 -18.75 9.30
CA ARG A 333 -28.80 -17.69 10.15
C ARG A 333 -27.40 -17.34 9.67
N ARG A 334 -27.00 -16.07 9.81
CA ARG A 334 -25.66 -15.55 9.49
C ARG A 334 -24.53 -16.38 10.08
N ALA A 335 -24.69 -16.91 11.26
CA ALA A 335 -23.70 -17.76 11.95
C ALA A 335 -23.34 -19.06 11.21
N ARG A 336 -24.15 -19.46 10.19
CA ARG A 336 -23.90 -20.65 9.38
C ARG A 336 -23.11 -20.39 8.11
N HIS A 337 -22.73 -19.10 7.85
CA HIS A 337 -21.92 -18.73 6.70
C HIS A 337 -20.46 -18.65 7.11
N PHE A 338 -19.60 -19.14 6.25
CA PHE A 338 -18.15 -19.07 6.42
C PHE A 338 -17.49 -18.47 5.18
N LEU A 339 -16.43 -17.71 5.39
CA LEU A 339 -15.58 -17.26 4.31
C LEU A 339 -14.71 -18.43 3.85
N TRP A 340 -14.75 -18.76 2.57
CA TRP A 340 -13.98 -19.86 2.01
C TRP A 340 -12.49 -19.73 2.31
N TRP A 341 -11.93 -18.53 2.06
CA TRP A 341 -10.52 -18.22 2.29
C TRP A 341 -10.08 -18.49 3.73
N ASN A 342 -10.82 -18.00 4.70
CA ASN A 342 -10.47 -18.19 6.12
C ASN A 342 -10.47 -19.66 6.52
N LYS A 343 -11.44 -20.42 6.02
CA LYS A 343 -11.58 -21.83 6.40
C LYS A 343 -10.49 -22.71 5.79
N TYR A 344 -10.12 -22.48 4.52
CA TYR A 344 -9.28 -23.43 3.77
C TYR A 344 -7.84 -22.93 3.55
N ILE A 345 -7.57 -21.63 3.71
CA ILE A 345 -6.24 -21.05 3.50
C ILE A 345 -5.71 -20.42 4.80
N GLU A 346 -6.38 -19.42 5.33
CA GLU A 346 -5.82 -18.59 6.40
C GLU A 346 -5.68 -19.34 7.72
N LYS A 347 -6.74 -20.02 8.19
CA LYS A 347 -6.69 -20.79 9.44
C LYS A 347 -5.68 -21.94 9.41
N PRO A 348 -5.63 -22.80 8.36
CA PRO A 348 -4.62 -23.85 8.27
C PRO A 348 -3.19 -23.30 8.26
N LEU A 349 -2.93 -22.18 7.56
CA LEU A 349 -1.60 -21.59 7.51
C LEU A 349 -1.16 -20.95 8.84
N ARG A 350 -2.10 -20.44 9.65
CA ARG A 350 -1.78 -19.91 11.00
C ARG A 350 -1.43 -21.00 11.99
N ILE A 351 -2.00 -22.21 11.85
CA ILE A 351 -1.84 -23.35 12.78
C ILE A 351 -0.60 -24.17 12.41
N MET A 352 0.29 -23.70 11.58
CA MET A 352 1.47 -24.40 11.02
C MET A 352 2.39 -25.09 12.05
N GLY A 353 2.13 -25.00 13.36
CA GLY A 353 2.94 -25.66 14.42
C GLY A 353 2.57 -27.10 14.72
N HIS A 354 1.41 -27.65 14.31
CA HIS A 354 0.93 -28.92 14.91
C HIS A 354 0.33 -29.99 13.98
N LYS A 355 0.12 -29.78 12.67
CA LYS A 355 -0.41 -30.86 11.75
C LYS A 355 -0.10 -30.56 10.28
N ASN A 356 -0.08 -31.61 9.43
CA ASN A 356 0.17 -31.60 7.98
C ASN A 356 -0.78 -30.67 7.14
N ASP A 357 -1.89 -30.20 7.70
CA ASP A 357 -2.88 -29.36 7.01
C ASP A 357 -2.34 -28.01 6.50
N GLY A 358 -1.32 -27.45 7.16
CA GLY A 358 -0.69 -26.18 6.75
C GLY A 358 0.13 -26.29 5.46
N GLY A 359 0.81 -27.44 5.28
CA GLY A 359 1.58 -27.73 4.07
C GLY A 359 0.67 -27.84 2.84
N ASP A 360 -0.45 -28.58 2.96
CA ASP A 360 -1.44 -28.74 1.88
C ASP A 360 -2.09 -27.43 1.48
N ALA A 361 -2.42 -26.57 2.44
CA ALA A 361 -2.98 -25.25 2.18
C ALA A 361 -2.00 -24.34 1.43
N MET A 362 -0.69 -24.39 1.76
CA MET A 362 0.35 -23.64 1.06
C MET A 362 0.54 -24.15 -0.38
N VAL A 363 0.60 -25.46 -0.57
CA VAL A 363 0.72 -26.08 -1.90
C VAL A 363 -0.50 -25.70 -2.75
N PHE A 364 -1.70 -25.79 -2.18
CA PHE A 364 -2.94 -25.42 -2.86
C PHE A 364 -2.97 -23.94 -3.25
N LEU A 365 -2.60 -23.06 -2.32
CA LEU A 365 -2.48 -21.62 -2.57
C LEU A 365 -1.52 -21.34 -3.74
N LYS A 366 -0.31 -21.89 -3.69
CA LYS A 366 0.76 -21.62 -4.66
C LYS A 366 0.42 -22.17 -6.04
N HIS A 367 0.01 -23.44 -6.12
CA HIS A 367 -0.10 -24.15 -7.38
C HIS A 367 -1.49 -24.11 -8.02
N LYS A 368 -2.54 -23.81 -7.25
CA LYS A 368 -3.91 -23.73 -7.81
C LYS A 368 -4.42 -22.29 -7.84
N ILE A 369 -4.38 -21.56 -6.74
CA ILE A 369 -4.95 -20.22 -6.69
C ILE A 369 -4.04 -19.23 -7.43
N LEU A 370 -2.80 -19.06 -6.95
CA LEU A 370 -1.91 -18.03 -7.49
C LEU A 370 -1.52 -18.30 -8.95
N LYS A 371 -1.25 -19.54 -9.31
CA LYS A 371 -0.91 -19.91 -10.70
C LYS A 371 -2.02 -19.56 -11.70
N SER A 372 -3.30 -19.58 -11.29
CA SER A 372 -4.42 -19.27 -12.17
C SER A 372 -4.74 -17.80 -12.35
N ILE A 373 -4.36 -16.95 -11.38
CA ILE A 373 -4.73 -15.52 -11.37
C ILE A 373 -3.56 -14.56 -11.36
N MET A 374 -2.33 -15.04 -11.17
CA MET A 374 -1.14 -14.20 -10.98
C MET A 374 -0.01 -14.61 -11.92
N LEU A 375 0.60 -13.63 -12.55
CA LEU A 375 1.87 -13.78 -13.23
C LEU A 375 2.95 -13.02 -12.46
N ARG A 376 4.01 -13.73 -12.04
CA ARG A 376 5.16 -13.17 -11.34
C ARG A 376 6.45 -13.65 -11.96
N ARG A 377 7.32 -12.71 -12.34
CA ARG A 377 8.66 -12.97 -12.86
C ARG A 377 9.65 -12.08 -12.14
N THR A 378 10.87 -12.55 -12.00
CA THR A 378 11.97 -11.82 -11.35
C THR A 378 12.98 -11.32 -12.36
N LYS A 379 13.74 -10.28 -12.01
CA LYS A 379 14.83 -9.77 -12.85
C LYS A 379 15.90 -10.84 -13.07
N LYS A 380 16.13 -11.71 -12.10
CA LYS A 380 17.10 -12.83 -12.19
C LYS A 380 16.70 -13.85 -13.25
N GLU A 381 15.41 -14.15 -13.40
CA GLU A 381 14.87 -15.09 -14.39
C GLU A 381 14.89 -14.50 -15.82
N ARG A 382 14.91 -13.17 -15.94
CA ARG A 382 14.79 -12.44 -17.20
C ARG A 382 16.01 -11.56 -17.50
N VAL A 383 17.20 -11.97 -17.05
CA VAL A 383 18.45 -11.21 -17.26
C VAL A 383 18.72 -10.93 -18.72
N VAL A 384 18.50 -11.94 -19.58
CA VAL A 384 18.75 -11.82 -21.04
C VAL A 384 17.81 -10.80 -21.68
N ASP A 385 16.53 -10.81 -21.29
CA ASP A 385 15.52 -9.89 -21.85
C ASP A 385 15.74 -8.45 -21.38
N LEU A 386 16.16 -8.28 -20.12
CA LEU A 386 16.26 -6.98 -19.46
C LEU A 386 17.59 -6.28 -19.73
N SER A 387 18.69 -7.03 -19.89
CA SER A 387 20.06 -6.52 -20.08
C SER A 387 20.42 -5.38 -19.12
N LEU A 388 20.00 -5.48 -17.84
CA LEU A 388 20.27 -4.47 -16.84
C LEU A 388 21.74 -4.46 -16.44
N PRO A 389 22.33 -3.29 -16.14
CA PRO A 389 23.69 -3.19 -15.63
C PRO A 389 23.83 -3.90 -14.28
N THR A 390 25.07 -4.20 -13.91
CA THR A 390 25.38 -4.85 -12.64
C THR A 390 24.90 -4.02 -11.45
N LYS A 391 24.38 -4.72 -10.42
CA LYS A 391 24.00 -4.15 -9.13
C LYS A 391 24.95 -4.68 -8.06
N THR A 392 25.69 -3.78 -7.43
CA THR A 392 26.61 -4.09 -6.33
C THR A 392 26.03 -3.56 -5.03
N VAL A 393 25.95 -4.39 -3.99
CA VAL A 393 25.49 -4.01 -2.65
C VAL A 393 26.67 -4.11 -1.69
N ILE A 394 26.97 -3.03 -1.00
CA ILE A 394 28.07 -2.91 -0.05
C ILE A 394 27.48 -2.61 1.33
N ILE A 395 27.77 -3.44 2.31
CA ILE A 395 27.42 -3.17 3.70
C ILE A 395 28.63 -2.55 4.35
N ARG A 396 28.52 -1.24 4.65
CA ARG A 396 29.55 -0.50 5.37
C ARG A 396 29.32 -0.63 6.88
N LYS A 397 30.40 -0.87 7.61
CA LYS A 397 30.40 -0.95 9.08
C LYS A 397 31.42 0.03 9.62
N ASP A 398 30.95 1.06 10.31
CA ASP A 398 31.79 2.06 10.96
C ASP A 398 31.60 1.99 12.48
N SER A 399 32.68 2.28 13.22
CA SER A 399 32.62 2.39 14.69
C SER A 399 32.15 3.81 15.04
N LEU A 400 31.23 3.94 15.98
CA LEU A 400 30.81 5.24 16.49
C LEU A 400 31.99 5.97 17.13
N ASP A 401 32.01 7.29 17.03
CA ASP A 401 32.93 8.13 17.79
C ASP A 401 32.73 7.96 19.31
N VAL A 402 33.75 8.31 20.11
CA VAL A 402 33.73 8.05 21.55
C VAL A 402 32.55 8.75 22.24
N ASP A 403 32.23 9.98 21.85
CA ASP A 403 31.10 10.74 22.42
C ASP A 403 29.75 10.14 22.00
N GLU A 404 29.62 9.74 20.73
CA GLU A 404 28.43 9.07 20.21
C GLU A 404 28.22 7.71 20.89
N PHE A 405 29.30 6.94 21.04
CA PHE A 405 29.26 5.65 21.71
C PHE A 405 28.83 5.78 23.18
N ASN A 406 29.43 6.72 23.92
CA ASN A 406 29.08 6.96 25.33
C ASN A 406 27.61 7.39 25.48
N TYR A 407 27.14 8.27 24.61
CA TYR A 407 25.74 8.69 24.58
C TYR A 407 24.81 7.50 24.28
N TYR A 408 25.11 6.74 23.23
CA TYR A 408 24.35 5.54 22.86
C TYR A 408 24.29 4.53 24.01
N LYS A 409 25.43 4.23 24.63
CA LYS A 409 25.55 3.30 25.75
C LYS A 409 24.72 3.73 26.97
N SER A 410 24.71 5.03 27.29
CA SER A 410 23.90 5.56 28.38
C SER A 410 22.39 5.37 28.12
N LEU A 411 21.96 5.69 26.89
CA LEU A 411 20.57 5.50 26.46
C LEU A 411 20.16 4.01 26.43
N HIS A 412 21.05 3.14 25.96
CA HIS A 412 20.86 1.69 25.92
C HIS A 412 20.69 1.13 27.34
N ASN A 413 21.56 1.48 28.29
CA ASN A 413 21.48 1.03 29.68
C ASN A 413 20.15 1.44 30.33
N ARG A 414 19.73 2.70 30.13
CA ARG A 414 18.43 3.17 30.63
C ARG A 414 17.25 2.40 30.03
N SER A 415 17.30 2.10 28.74
CA SER A 415 16.26 1.32 28.06
C SER A 415 16.21 -0.11 28.55
N ARG A 416 17.37 -0.72 28.81
CA ARG A 416 17.51 -2.07 29.39
C ARG A 416 16.92 -2.18 30.79
N GLU A 417 17.17 -1.19 31.65
CA GLU A 417 16.59 -1.16 33.01
C GLU A 417 15.05 -1.06 32.98
N LEU A 418 14.50 -0.25 32.06
CA LEU A 418 13.07 -0.13 31.90
C LEU A 418 12.46 -1.43 31.38
N LEU A 419 13.11 -2.11 30.43
CA LEU A 419 12.64 -3.40 29.93
C LEU A 419 12.62 -4.44 31.03
N LYS A 420 13.69 -4.53 31.85
CA LYS A 420 13.74 -5.44 33.00
C LYS A 420 12.57 -5.24 33.94
N ARG A 421 12.22 -3.98 34.28
CA ARG A 421 11.04 -3.70 35.12
C ARG A 421 9.75 -4.20 34.49
N TYR A 422 9.54 -3.99 33.16
CA TYR A 422 8.34 -4.48 32.48
C TYR A 422 8.25 -6.02 32.47
N VAL A 423 9.40 -6.72 32.43
CA VAL A 423 9.46 -8.18 32.53
C VAL A 423 9.12 -8.63 33.94
N GLU A 424 9.75 -8.01 34.97
CA GLU A 424 9.55 -8.32 36.38
C GLU A 424 8.09 -8.05 36.82
N ASP A 425 7.50 -6.97 36.37
CA ASP A 425 6.10 -6.59 36.65
C ASP A 425 5.07 -7.39 35.82
N GLY A 426 5.49 -8.23 34.88
CA GLY A 426 4.61 -8.98 33.97
C GLY A 426 3.80 -8.08 33.04
N THR A 427 4.20 -6.82 32.84
CA THR A 427 3.48 -5.79 32.07
C THR A 427 4.04 -5.59 30.65
N LEU A 428 4.94 -6.46 30.19
CA LEU A 428 5.64 -6.35 28.91
C LEU A 428 4.68 -6.12 27.73
N MET A 429 3.64 -6.96 27.63
CA MET A 429 2.65 -6.88 26.55
C MET A 429 1.79 -5.61 26.59
N ASN A 430 1.60 -5.04 27.78
CA ASN A 430 0.86 -3.80 27.94
C ASN A 430 1.69 -2.57 27.55
N ASN A 431 3.02 -2.68 27.62
CA ASN A 431 3.97 -1.59 27.35
C ASN A 431 4.71 -1.75 26.01
N TYR A 432 4.22 -2.62 25.12
CA TYR A 432 4.90 -2.91 23.84
C TYR A 432 5.17 -1.64 22.99
N GLY A 433 4.19 -0.73 22.92
CA GLY A 433 4.38 0.54 22.20
C GLY A 433 5.50 1.40 22.79
N HIS A 434 5.68 1.38 24.11
CA HIS A 434 6.78 2.09 24.76
C HIS A 434 8.15 1.43 24.47
N ILE A 435 8.19 0.10 24.41
CA ILE A 435 9.40 -0.66 24.03
C ILE A 435 9.79 -0.31 22.60
N PHE A 436 8.80 -0.27 21.69
CA PHE A 436 9.04 0.10 20.29
C PHE A 436 9.58 1.54 20.16
N ALA A 437 9.04 2.48 20.94
CA ALA A 437 9.53 3.85 21.00
C ALA A 437 10.98 3.93 21.54
N MET A 438 11.33 3.11 22.54
CA MET A 438 12.71 3.03 23.05
C MET A 438 13.69 2.54 21.98
N ILE A 439 13.33 1.48 21.25
CA ILE A 439 14.17 0.95 20.15
C ILE A 439 14.33 2.01 19.05
N THR A 440 13.24 2.70 18.70
CA THR A 440 13.30 3.80 17.72
C THR A 440 14.25 4.89 18.16
N ARG A 441 14.28 5.25 19.45
CA ARG A 441 15.23 6.21 20.00
C ARG A 441 16.67 5.73 19.95
N LEU A 442 16.92 4.44 20.21
CA LEU A 442 18.27 3.86 20.06
C LEU A 442 18.75 3.93 18.60
N ARG A 443 17.86 3.66 17.64
CA ARG A 443 18.16 3.80 16.21
C ARG A 443 18.46 5.25 15.84
N GLN A 444 17.67 6.21 16.33
CA GLN A 444 17.91 7.64 16.16
C GLN A 444 19.26 8.06 16.74
N ALA A 445 19.62 7.58 17.93
CA ALA A 445 20.92 7.89 18.56
C ALA A 445 22.11 7.34 17.76
N ALA A 446 21.94 6.17 17.12
CA ALA A 446 22.95 5.59 16.22
C ALA A 446 23.07 6.32 14.88
N ASP A 447 22.04 7.08 14.46
CA ASP A 447 22.09 7.93 13.27
C ASP A 447 22.72 9.28 13.58
N HIS A 448 22.20 9.97 14.60
CA HIS A 448 22.71 11.23 15.09
C HIS A 448 22.16 11.57 16.48
N ARG A 449 23.01 11.88 17.46
CA ARG A 449 22.59 12.20 18.82
C ARG A 449 21.55 13.34 18.90
N TYR A 450 21.60 14.30 17.99
CA TYR A 450 20.67 15.44 17.97
C TYR A 450 19.22 15.03 17.75
N LEU A 451 18.96 13.93 17.08
CA LEU A 451 17.60 13.41 16.87
C LEU A 451 16.89 13.09 18.20
N VAL A 452 17.67 12.66 19.20
CA VAL A 452 17.16 12.37 20.54
C VAL A 452 17.22 13.61 21.44
N MET A 453 18.37 14.33 21.47
CA MET A 453 18.58 15.46 22.37
C MET A 453 17.65 16.65 22.08
N TYR A 454 17.42 16.96 20.79
CA TYR A 454 16.58 18.08 20.37
C TYR A 454 15.19 17.62 19.92
N SER A 455 14.73 16.44 20.37
CA SER A 455 13.35 16.06 20.17
C SER A 455 12.43 16.96 20.99
N ARG A 456 11.30 17.42 20.41
CA ARG A 456 10.39 18.36 21.09
C ARG A 456 9.84 17.86 22.42
N LYS A 457 9.80 16.55 22.65
CA LYS A 457 9.30 15.96 23.89
C LYS A 457 10.20 16.27 25.10
N GLU A 458 11.51 16.38 24.88
CA GLU A 458 12.44 16.75 25.94
C GLU A 458 12.46 18.26 26.19
N LEU A 459 12.21 19.07 25.16
CA LEU A 459 12.10 20.52 25.30
C LEU A 459 10.77 20.97 25.91
N ALA A 460 9.69 20.21 25.72
CA ALA A 460 8.36 20.53 26.26
C ALA A 460 8.21 20.31 27.77
N SER A 461 9.17 19.66 28.42
CA SER A 461 9.19 19.55 29.90
C SER A 461 9.51 20.89 30.60
N GLY A 462 9.88 21.93 29.85
CA GLY A 462 10.32 23.21 30.37
C GLY A 462 9.41 24.43 30.15
N ASN A 463 8.55 24.49 29.14
CA ASN A 463 7.71 25.67 28.86
C ASN A 463 6.39 25.32 28.21
N LYS A 464 5.30 25.74 28.84
CA LYS A 464 3.93 25.79 28.28
C LYS A 464 3.84 27.09 27.47
N GLU A 465 3.38 26.97 26.23
CA GLU A 465 2.73 27.94 25.34
C GLU A 465 3.26 27.90 23.91
N ALA A 466 2.51 27.22 23.02
CA ALA A 466 2.45 27.56 21.60
C ALA A 466 1.27 26.82 20.94
N GLU A 467 0.26 27.56 20.53
CA GLU A 467 -1.00 27.06 19.95
C GLU A 467 -0.95 26.69 18.45
N ASP A 468 0.18 26.73 17.76
CA ASP A 468 0.31 26.38 16.34
C ASP A 468 1.42 25.33 16.12
N VAL A 469 1.27 24.13 16.73
CA VAL A 469 2.27 23.09 16.65
C VAL A 469 1.88 22.06 15.58
N GLU A 470 2.67 21.97 14.51
CA GLU A 470 2.66 20.81 13.61
C GLU A 470 2.67 19.52 14.44
N LYS A 471 1.76 18.60 14.08
CA LYS A 471 1.58 17.36 14.83
C LYS A 471 2.79 16.45 14.65
N LEU A 472 3.35 15.98 15.77
CA LEU A 472 4.44 15.00 15.79
C LEU A 472 3.89 13.59 16.00
N CYS A 473 4.62 12.60 15.49
CA CYS A 473 4.32 11.20 15.74
C CYS A 473 4.73 10.79 17.15
N ASP A 474 3.83 10.20 17.92
CA ASP A 474 4.11 9.73 19.29
C ASP A 474 5.08 8.54 19.34
N LEU A 475 5.38 7.89 18.21
CA LEU A 475 6.32 6.77 18.12
C LEU A 475 7.72 7.20 17.66
N CYS A 476 7.83 7.82 16.50
CA CYS A 476 9.13 8.23 15.98
C CYS A 476 9.55 9.63 16.42
N HIS A 477 8.65 10.40 17.03
CA HIS A 477 8.85 11.77 17.50
C HIS A 477 9.31 12.76 16.42
N ASP A 478 9.08 12.39 15.17
CA ASP A 478 9.37 13.19 13.99
C ASP A 478 8.08 13.83 13.42
N ALA A 479 8.21 14.77 12.48
CA ALA A 479 7.06 15.33 11.79
C ALA A 479 6.23 14.23 11.15
N VAL A 480 4.91 14.30 11.31
CA VAL A 480 4.02 13.22 10.85
C VAL A 480 3.98 13.14 9.34
N GLU A 481 4.28 11.96 8.82
CA GLU A 481 4.01 11.58 7.44
C GLU A 481 2.77 10.67 7.38
N ASP A 482 1.81 10.98 6.50
CA ASP A 482 0.52 10.29 6.42
C ASP A 482 -0.19 10.21 7.78
N LEU A 483 -0.70 11.34 8.22
CA LEU A 483 -1.30 11.54 9.55
C LEU A 483 -2.40 10.54 9.88
N VAL A 484 -2.23 9.83 11.00
CA VAL A 484 -3.26 9.02 11.65
C VAL A 484 -3.54 9.54 13.05
N VAL A 485 -4.78 9.94 13.31
CA VAL A 485 -5.25 10.32 14.65
C VAL A 485 -6.13 9.20 15.19
N THR A 486 -5.77 8.71 16.37
CA THR A 486 -6.52 7.64 17.04
C THR A 486 -7.77 8.17 17.75
N SER A 487 -8.71 7.27 18.10
CA SER A 487 -9.89 7.61 18.89
C SER A 487 -9.56 8.20 20.27
N CYS A 488 -8.40 7.89 20.83
CA CYS A 488 -7.85 8.46 22.05
C CYS A 488 -7.02 9.72 21.83
N ARG A 489 -7.06 10.32 20.62
CA ARG A 489 -6.42 11.57 20.19
C ARG A 489 -4.87 11.53 20.11
N HIS A 490 -4.23 10.36 20.19
CA HIS A 490 -2.80 10.23 19.91
C HIS A 490 -2.53 10.30 18.40
N VAL A 491 -1.35 10.79 18.04
CA VAL A 491 -0.99 11.13 16.67
C VAL A 491 0.20 10.28 16.22
N PHE A 492 0.07 9.63 15.07
CA PHE A 492 1.10 8.73 14.55
C PHE A 492 1.31 8.93 13.05
N CYS A 493 2.52 8.64 12.56
CA CYS A 493 2.71 8.31 11.16
C CYS A 493 1.99 6.99 10.86
N LYS A 494 1.36 6.90 9.70
CA LYS A 494 0.70 5.68 9.26
C LYS A 494 1.67 4.48 9.23
N ALA A 495 2.88 4.68 8.70
CA ALA A 495 3.90 3.65 8.66
C ALA A 495 4.33 3.18 10.06
N CYS A 496 4.61 4.12 10.99
CA CYS A 496 4.99 3.78 12.36
C CYS A 496 3.90 2.97 13.08
N LEU A 497 2.63 3.28 12.83
CA LEU A 497 1.51 2.56 13.43
C LEU A 497 1.35 1.16 12.84
N ILE A 498 1.60 0.99 11.55
CA ILE A 498 1.60 -0.30 10.86
C ILE A 498 2.70 -1.20 11.44
N ASP A 499 3.93 -0.68 11.59
CA ASP A 499 5.07 -1.44 12.12
C ASP A 499 4.78 -2.00 13.53
N VAL A 500 4.15 -1.19 14.40
CA VAL A 500 3.73 -1.65 15.74
C VAL A 500 2.61 -2.69 15.65
N ALA A 501 1.62 -2.45 14.80
CA ALA A 501 0.46 -3.34 14.67
C ALA A 501 0.84 -4.70 14.06
N ASP A 502 1.84 -4.75 13.18
CA ASP A 502 2.37 -6.00 12.61
C ASP A 502 3.10 -6.85 13.65
N SER A 503 3.57 -6.22 14.72
CA SER A 503 4.36 -6.87 15.77
C SER A 503 3.51 -7.39 16.94
N VAL A 504 2.23 -7.01 17.06
CA VAL A 504 1.37 -7.32 18.23
C VAL A 504 0.03 -7.89 17.80
N GLU A 505 -0.40 -9.00 18.42
CA GLU A 505 -1.70 -9.63 18.14
C GLU A 505 -2.91 -8.80 18.59
N LYS A 506 -2.76 -7.90 19.58
CA LYS A 506 -3.82 -7.03 20.10
C LYS A 506 -3.53 -5.58 19.74
N ILE A 507 -4.44 -4.96 19.00
CA ILE A 507 -4.29 -3.57 18.60
C ILE A 507 -4.76 -2.65 19.72
N ALA A 508 -3.80 -2.15 20.47
CA ALA A 508 -3.99 -1.11 21.47
C ALA A 508 -3.17 0.15 21.06
N CYS A 509 -3.59 1.31 21.53
CA CYS A 509 -2.84 2.54 21.32
C CYS A 509 -1.43 2.43 21.89
N PRO A 510 -0.36 2.62 21.11
CA PRO A 510 1.01 2.52 21.62
C PRO A 510 1.31 3.47 22.78
N SER A 511 0.60 4.61 22.85
CA SER A 511 0.82 5.64 23.88
C SER A 511 -0.03 5.47 25.14
N CYS A 512 -1.23 4.85 25.05
CA CYS A 512 -2.14 4.77 26.22
C CYS A 512 -2.84 3.42 26.37
N THR A 513 -2.46 2.41 25.62
CA THR A 513 -2.97 1.03 25.67
C THR A 513 -4.49 0.85 25.51
N LYS A 514 -5.24 1.92 25.23
CA LYS A 514 -6.68 1.83 24.96
C LYS A 514 -6.93 1.11 23.63
N PRO A 515 -7.99 0.29 23.52
CA PRO A 515 -8.31 -0.38 22.26
C PRO A 515 -8.49 0.65 21.14
N LEU A 516 -7.80 0.44 20.03
CA LEU A 516 -7.77 1.40 18.93
C LEU A 516 -9.00 1.25 18.02
N LYS A 517 -9.71 2.37 17.85
CA LYS A 517 -10.58 2.61 16.70
C LYS A 517 -9.89 3.68 15.86
N PHE A 518 -9.46 3.33 14.64
CA PHE A 518 -8.78 4.27 13.76
C PHE A 518 -9.77 5.06 12.91
N ASP A 519 -9.55 6.36 12.85
CA ASP A 519 -10.09 7.18 11.80
C ASP A 519 -8.94 7.63 10.88
N PHE A 520 -8.70 6.89 9.81
CA PHE A 520 -7.72 7.24 8.77
C PHE A 520 -8.15 8.46 7.94
N THR A 521 -9.12 9.21 8.39
CA THR A 521 -9.87 10.18 7.60
C THR A 521 -9.60 11.63 7.95
N ALA A 522 -8.69 11.92 8.87
CA ALA A 522 -8.28 13.28 9.13
C ALA A 522 -7.46 13.78 7.92
N ASN A 523 -8.14 14.39 6.97
CA ASN A 523 -7.52 15.04 5.82
C ASN A 523 -6.72 16.27 6.26
N ASN A 524 -5.48 16.36 5.84
CA ASN A 524 -4.72 17.60 5.76
C ASN A 524 -5.15 18.45 4.54
N ASP A 525 -6.44 18.56 4.26
CA ASP A 525 -6.98 19.57 3.32
C ASP A 525 -7.28 20.89 4.07
N LYS A 526 -6.33 21.36 4.87
CA LYS A 526 -6.26 22.78 5.16
C LYS A 526 -5.16 23.34 4.27
N GLY A 527 -5.65 23.96 3.18
CA GLY A 527 -4.84 24.69 2.25
C GLY A 527 -3.88 25.66 2.95
N ASP A 528 -2.80 25.91 2.27
CA ASP A 528 -1.90 27.01 2.49
C ASP A 528 -2.66 28.28 2.93
N SER A 529 -2.72 28.50 4.23
CA SER A 529 -2.93 29.83 4.75
C SER A 529 -1.57 30.51 4.64
N ASN A 530 -1.51 31.55 3.78
CA ASN A 530 -0.46 32.53 3.64
C ASN A 530 0.34 32.76 4.93
N SER A 531 1.35 31.96 5.17
CA SER A 531 2.43 32.34 6.05
C SER A 531 3.48 33.04 5.20
N LYS A 532 3.68 34.33 5.44
CA LYS A 532 4.73 35.16 4.87
C LYS A 532 6.06 34.40 4.92
N PRO A 533 6.89 34.47 3.87
CA PRO A 533 8.20 33.83 3.87
C PRO A 533 9.05 34.45 4.99
N THR A 534 9.22 33.73 6.07
CA THR A 534 10.30 34.00 7.00
C THR A 534 11.60 33.55 6.34
N VAL A 535 12.61 34.41 6.42
CA VAL A 535 13.93 34.32 5.78
C VAL A 535 14.77 33.14 6.35
N LYS A 536 14.26 31.89 6.32
CA LYS A 536 15.01 30.67 6.62
C LYS A 536 14.67 29.60 5.58
N GLU A 537 15.72 29.12 4.91
CA GLU A 537 15.69 28.07 3.87
C GLU A 537 15.11 26.73 4.34
N PHE A 538 14.74 26.59 5.61
CA PHE A 538 14.31 25.33 6.21
C PHE A 538 12.82 25.37 6.59
N ARG A 539 12.18 24.20 6.51
CA ARG A 539 10.78 23.99 6.95
C ARG A 539 10.60 24.44 8.40
N SER A 540 9.44 24.97 8.76
CA SER A 540 9.11 25.39 10.14
C SER A 540 9.27 24.26 11.15
N SER A 541 9.02 23.01 10.73
CA SER A 541 9.15 21.78 11.54
C SER A 541 10.58 21.24 11.66
N SER A 542 11.53 21.78 10.89
CA SER A 542 12.89 21.24 10.82
C SER A 542 13.59 21.28 12.20
N ILE A 543 14.35 20.19 12.47
CA ILE A 543 15.20 20.10 13.67
C ILE A 543 16.25 21.21 13.70
N LEU A 544 16.69 21.72 12.54
CA LEU A 544 17.68 22.79 12.42
C LEU A 544 17.25 24.09 13.09
N ASN A 545 15.93 24.34 13.21
CA ASN A 545 15.43 25.52 13.94
C ASN A 545 15.62 25.43 15.46
N ARG A 546 15.99 24.25 15.98
CA ARG A 546 16.14 23.96 17.42
C ARG A 546 17.60 23.80 17.86
N ILE A 547 18.52 23.75 16.89
CA ILE A 547 19.94 23.49 17.10
C ILE A 547 20.69 24.82 16.95
N GLN A 548 21.76 24.99 17.74
CA GLN A 548 22.74 26.09 17.54
C GLN A 548 23.63 25.70 16.35
N LEU A 549 23.36 26.29 15.19
CA LEU A 549 24.03 25.94 13.94
C LEU A 549 25.54 26.27 13.93
N ASP A 550 25.96 27.26 14.70
CA ASP A 550 27.35 27.62 14.93
C ASP A 550 28.15 26.53 15.68
N LYS A 551 27.46 25.65 16.41
CA LYS A 551 28.04 24.53 17.16
C LYS A 551 27.65 23.16 16.57
N PHE A 552 27.25 23.16 15.31
CA PHE A 552 26.83 21.89 14.65
C PHE A 552 28.01 20.91 14.62
N GLN A 553 27.76 19.69 15.09
CA GLN A 553 28.71 18.58 15.02
C GLN A 553 28.08 17.50 14.11
N THR A 554 28.89 16.95 13.23
CA THR A 554 28.50 15.86 12.36
C THR A 554 28.36 14.55 13.15
N SER A 555 27.85 13.50 12.53
CA SER A 555 27.91 12.14 13.07
C SER A 555 28.77 11.23 12.21
N THR A 556 29.27 10.15 12.82
CA THR A 556 30.03 9.11 12.12
C THR A 556 29.34 8.67 10.83
N LYS A 557 28.00 8.51 10.85
CA LYS A 557 27.22 8.13 9.65
C LYS A 557 27.19 9.23 8.58
N ILE A 558 27.09 10.50 8.97
CA ILE A 558 27.10 11.60 8.00
C ILE A 558 28.49 11.72 7.36
N ASP A 559 29.55 11.55 8.14
CA ASP A 559 30.91 11.62 7.62
C ASP A 559 31.22 10.44 6.68
N ALA A 560 30.77 9.23 7.02
CA ALA A 560 30.83 8.06 6.15
C ALA A 560 30.05 8.28 4.83
N LEU A 561 28.86 8.92 4.89
CA LEU A 561 28.10 9.27 3.70
C LEU A 561 28.86 10.27 2.81
N ARG A 562 29.47 11.29 3.40
CA ARG A 562 30.26 12.28 2.64
C ARG A 562 31.46 11.64 1.93
N GLU A 563 32.12 10.69 2.58
CA GLU A 563 33.19 9.89 1.99
C GLU A 563 32.68 9.04 0.81
N GLU A 564 31.58 8.35 0.97
CA GLU A 564 30.96 7.56 -0.13
C GLU A 564 30.51 8.42 -1.31
N ILE A 565 29.96 9.61 -1.04
CA ILE A 565 29.62 10.57 -2.10
C ILE A 565 30.89 11.03 -2.83
N ARG A 566 31.99 11.26 -2.12
CA ARG A 566 33.27 11.61 -2.75
C ARG A 566 33.76 10.46 -3.65
N PHE A 567 33.75 9.22 -3.18
CA PHE A 567 34.08 8.06 -3.99
C PHE A 567 33.17 7.86 -5.20
N MET A 568 31.86 8.17 -5.05
CA MET A 568 30.93 8.16 -6.16
C MET A 568 31.35 9.15 -7.26
N VAL A 569 31.69 10.39 -6.88
CA VAL A 569 32.11 11.44 -7.82
C VAL A 569 33.48 11.13 -8.44
N GLU A 570 34.42 10.58 -7.67
CA GLU A 570 35.74 10.17 -8.17
C GLU A 570 35.64 9.04 -9.22
N ARG A 571 34.71 8.10 -9.04
CA ARG A 571 34.48 7.02 -10.00
C ARG A 571 33.78 7.48 -11.27
N ASP A 572 32.81 8.35 -11.14
CA ASP A 572 32.04 8.91 -12.27
C ASP A 572 31.62 10.34 -11.92
N GLY A 573 32.30 11.30 -12.52
CA GLY A 573 32.03 12.72 -12.32
C GLY A 573 30.62 13.17 -12.68
N SER A 574 29.85 12.34 -13.43
CA SER A 574 28.46 12.58 -13.77
C SER A 574 27.47 11.78 -12.92
N ALA A 575 27.94 11.02 -11.91
CA ALA A 575 27.09 10.20 -11.08
C ALA A 575 26.17 11.03 -10.18
N LYS A 576 24.95 10.56 -10.03
CA LYS A 576 23.97 11.06 -9.07
C LYS A 576 23.60 9.97 -8.08
N GLY A 577 23.30 10.37 -6.84
CA GLY A 577 22.98 9.47 -5.74
C GLY A 577 21.65 9.81 -5.07
N ILE A 578 21.03 8.79 -4.50
CA ILE A 578 19.83 8.94 -3.65
C ILE A 578 20.15 8.46 -2.25
N VAL A 579 19.89 9.30 -1.27
CA VAL A 579 20.07 9.00 0.15
C VAL A 579 18.70 8.75 0.78
N PHE A 580 18.50 7.57 1.32
CA PHE A 580 17.28 7.17 2.00
C PHE A 580 17.46 7.14 3.51
N SER A 581 16.49 7.67 4.23
CA SER A 581 16.33 7.52 5.68
C SER A 581 14.85 7.43 6.05
N GLN A 582 14.56 6.75 7.15
CA GLN A 582 13.21 6.73 7.72
C GLN A 582 12.88 8.01 8.50
N PHE A 583 13.91 8.77 8.96
CA PHE A 583 13.77 9.96 9.77
C PHE A 583 13.96 11.22 8.93
N THR A 584 12.90 12.02 8.79
CA THR A 584 12.95 13.28 8.04
C THR A 584 13.85 14.31 8.70
N SER A 585 13.90 14.33 10.04
CA SER A 585 14.83 15.17 10.80
C SER A 585 16.29 14.79 10.56
N PHE A 586 16.60 13.52 10.29
CA PHE A 586 17.95 13.11 9.92
C PHE A 586 18.31 13.57 8.51
N LEU A 587 17.35 13.52 7.57
CA LEU A 587 17.56 14.11 6.24
C LEU A 587 17.85 15.61 6.29
N ASP A 588 17.22 16.34 7.22
CA ASP A 588 17.51 17.77 7.44
C ASP A 588 18.97 18.00 7.91
N LEU A 589 19.47 17.16 8.83
CA LEU A 589 20.87 17.23 9.31
C LEU A 589 21.85 16.87 8.18
N ILE A 590 21.56 15.85 7.39
CA ILE A 590 22.34 15.46 6.21
C ILE A 590 22.37 16.61 5.21
N GLN A 591 21.22 17.20 4.88
CA GLN A 591 21.14 18.34 3.96
C GLN A 591 22.03 19.49 4.41
N TYR A 592 21.93 19.85 5.67
CA TYR A 592 22.76 20.93 6.24
C TYR A 592 24.26 20.61 6.13
N SER A 593 24.67 19.39 6.51
CA SER A 593 26.08 18.97 6.42
C SER A 593 26.61 18.93 4.98
N LEU A 594 25.82 18.44 4.02
CA LEU A 594 26.19 18.41 2.60
C LEU A 594 26.33 19.82 2.03
N ASN A 595 25.40 20.74 2.36
CA ASN A 595 25.45 22.12 1.93
C ASN A 595 26.70 22.84 2.47
N LEU A 596 27.09 22.60 3.74
CA LEU A 596 28.34 23.11 4.30
C LEU A 596 29.57 22.59 3.56
N SER A 597 29.48 21.42 2.98
CA SER A 597 30.55 20.79 2.17
C SER A 597 30.49 21.16 0.68
N GLY A 598 29.61 22.09 0.28
CA GLY A 598 29.43 22.52 -1.12
C GLY A 598 28.75 21.47 -2.03
N ILE A 599 28.09 20.44 -1.47
CA ILE A 599 27.40 19.42 -2.23
C ILE A 599 25.91 19.81 -2.35
N ASN A 600 25.49 20.14 -3.57
CA ASN A 600 24.11 20.51 -3.85
C ASN A 600 23.20 19.30 -3.79
N CYS A 601 22.16 19.40 -2.98
CA CYS A 601 21.15 18.36 -2.79
C CYS A 601 19.73 18.93 -2.78
N VAL A 602 18.75 18.07 -3.04
CA VAL A 602 17.32 18.39 -2.95
C VAL A 602 16.62 17.33 -2.10
N GLN A 603 15.58 17.73 -1.39
CA GLN A 603 14.87 16.83 -0.48
C GLN A 603 13.47 16.51 -1.01
N LEU A 604 13.04 15.24 -0.85
CA LEU A 604 11.70 14.76 -1.17
C LEU A 604 11.12 14.01 0.03
N VAL A 605 10.10 14.57 0.66
CA VAL A 605 9.44 14.00 1.85
C VAL A 605 7.93 13.96 1.72
N GLY A 606 7.28 13.15 2.56
CA GLY A 606 5.85 12.90 2.51
C GLY A 606 4.95 14.11 2.73
N SER A 607 5.42 15.12 3.47
CA SER A 607 4.66 16.36 3.75
C SER A 607 4.60 17.37 2.59
N MET A 608 5.39 17.17 1.51
CA MET A 608 5.43 18.08 0.36
C MET A 608 4.17 17.96 -0.51
N SER A 609 3.72 19.08 -1.10
CA SER A 609 2.68 19.07 -2.13
C SER A 609 3.13 18.35 -3.40
N ILE A 610 2.19 17.92 -4.24
CA ILE A 610 2.51 17.23 -5.52
C ILE A 610 3.40 18.09 -6.40
N ALA A 611 3.06 19.37 -6.56
CA ALA A 611 3.84 20.30 -7.36
C ALA A 611 5.28 20.49 -6.84
N ALA A 612 5.45 20.56 -5.50
CA ALA A 612 6.77 20.66 -4.89
C ALA A 612 7.59 19.37 -5.08
N ARG A 613 6.96 18.20 -5.05
CA ARG A 613 7.63 16.91 -5.32
C ARG A 613 8.07 16.80 -6.79
N ASP A 614 7.20 17.17 -7.73
CA ASP A 614 7.52 17.18 -9.16
C ASP A 614 8.67 18.17 -9.44
N ALA A 615 8.66 19.37 -8.84
CA ALA A 615 9.75 20.34 -8.94
C ALA A 615 11.07 19.77 -8.40
N ALA A 616 11.04 19.07 -7.25
CA ALA A 616 12.24 18.45 -6.66
C ALA A 616 12.81 17.34 -7.57
N VAL A 617 11.96 16.49 -8.14
CA VAL A 617 12.36 15.43 -9.07
C VAL A 617 12.92 16.02 -10.36
N ASN A 618 12.29 17.05 -10.93
CA ASN A 618 12.76 17.71 -12.14
C ASN A 618 14.12 18.39 -11.88
N LYS A 619 14.27 19.12 -10.75
CA LYS A 619 15.56 19.71 -10.38
C LYS A 619 16.64 18.64 -10.27
N PHE A 620 16.39 17.53 -9.60
CA PHE A 620 17.34 16.43 -9.49
C PHE A 620 17.67 15.81 -10.86
N THR A 621 16.71 15.74 -11.77
CA THR A 621 16.90 15.12 -13.09
C THR A 621 17.67 16.01 -14.04
N GLU A 622 17.30 17.30 -14.12
CA GLU A 622 17.74 18.23 -15.15
C GLU A 622 18.99 19.03 -14.74
N ASP A 623 19.12 19.37 -13.46
CA ASP A 623 20.25 20.16 -12.95
C ASP A 623 21.47 19.27 -12.72
N SER A 624 22.56 19.51 -13.49
CA SER A 624 23.84 18.79 -13.38
C SER A 624 24.52 18.97 -12.01
N ASP A 625 24.32 20.12 -11.39
CA ASP A 625 24.95 20.46 -10.11
C ASP A 625 24.22 19.84 -8.91
N CYS A 626 22.95 19.51 -9.08
CA CYS A 626 22.17 18.79 -8.09
C CYS A 626 22.50 17.29 -8.14
N ARG A 627 23.47 16.85 -7.32
CA ARG A 627 23.98 15.46 -7.37
C ARG A 627 23.28 14.50 -6.43
N ILE A 628 22.65 14.99 -5.37
CA ILE A 628 22.06 14.15 -4.33
C ILE A 628 20.58 14.47 -4.17
N LEU A 629 19.78 13.41 -4.15
CA LEU A 629 18.36 13.44 -3.76
C LEU A 629 18.22 12.80 -2.38
N LEU A 630 17.78 13.58 -1.39
CA LEU A 630 17.46 13.10 -0.05
C LEU A 630 15.99 12.67 -0.01
N MET A 631 15.71 11.43 0.35
CA MET A 631 14.36 10.87 0.28
C MET A 631 13.99 10.12 1.55
N SER A 632 12.78 10.36 2.06
CA SER A 632 12.21 9.53 3.12
C SER A 632 11.87 8.13 2.57
N LEU A 633 12.25 7.05 3.28
CA LEU A 633 11.87 5.68 2.93
C LEU A 633 10.35 5.52 2.82
N LYS A 634 9.59 6.22 3.66
CA LYS A 634 8.12 6.26 3.64
C LYS A 634 7.57 6.90 2.36
N ALA A 635 8.23 7.97 1.87
CA ALA A 635 7.87 8.62 0.60
C ALA A 635 8.43 7.85 -0.61
N GLY A 636 9.57 7.17 -0.46
CA GLY A 636 10.24 6.40 -1.52
C GLY A 636 9.52 5.12 -1.94
N ALA A 637 8.59 4.62 -1.13
CA ALA A 637 7.77 3.45 -1.48
C ALA A 637 6.86 3.68 -2.71
N VAL A 638 6.79 4.90 -3.24
CA VAL A 638 5.90 5.27 -4.34
C VAL A 638 6.61 5.25 -5.69
N ALA A 639 5.87 4.92 -6.73
CA ALA A 639 6.24 4.64 -8.12
C ALA A 639 7.03 5.77 -8.85
N LEU A 640 8.21 6.20 -8.36
CA LEU A 640 9.07 7.15 -9.05
C LEU A 640 10.06 6.45 -9.99
N ASN A 641 10.34 7.06 -11.15
CA ASN A 641 11.41 6.66 -12.04
C ASN A 641 12.64 7.56 -11.80
N LEU A 642 13.71 7.00 -11.26
CA LEU A 642 14.91 7.72 -10.86
C LEU A 642 16.19 7.12 -11.49
N THR A 643 16.07 6.62 -12.74
CA THR A 643 17.17 6.00 -13.47
C THR A 643 18.34 6.96 -13.81
N VAL A 644 18.16 8.25 -13.61
CA VAL A 644 19.23 9.24 -13.69
C VAL A 644 20.30 9.02 -12.61
N ALA A 645 19.93 8.43 -11.48
CA ALA A 645 20.86 8.07 -10.42
C ALA A 645 21.46 6.68 -10.64
N SER A 646 22.70 6.49 -10.18
CA SER A 646 23.41 5.21 -10.19
C SER A 646 23.83 4.73 -8.80
N ASN A 647 23.63 5.55 -7.77
CA ASN A 647 24.02 5.22 -6.39
C ASN A 647 22.85 5.36 -5.43
N VAL A 648 22.76 4.41 -4.49
CA VAL A 648 21.78 4.39 -3.39
C VAL A 648 22.52 4.33 -2.07
N PHE A 649 22.18 5.21 -1.14
CA PHE A 649 22.71 5.22 0.22
C PHE A 649 21.56 4.98 1.19
N LEU A 650 21.55 3.83 1.87
CA LEU A 650 20.58 3.47 2.89
C LEU A 650 21.18 3.78 4.26
N MET A 651 20.75 4.87 4.89
CA MET A 651 21.37 5.37 6.13
C MET A 651 20.97 4.56 7.35
N ASP A 652 19.73 4.08 7.37
CA ASP A 652 19.17 3.32 8.47
C ASP A 652 18.39 2.11 7.94
N PRO A 653 18.64 0.89 8.46
CA PRO A 653 17.94 -0.31 8.02
C PRO A 653 16.47 -0.25 8.41
N TRP A 654 15.58 -0.78 7.55
CA TRP A 654 14.15 -0.86 7.81
C TRP A 654 13.76 -2.24 8.34
N TRP A 655 12.71 -2.29 9.14
CA TRP A 655 12.18 -3.55 9.69
C TRP A 655 11.76 -4.54 8.60
N ASN A 656 11.25 -4.02 7.49
CA ASN A 656 10.83 -4.81 6.34
C ASN A 656 11.82 -4.64 5.18
N PRO A 657 12.62 -5.68 4.87
CA PRO A 657 13.61 -5.64 3.79
C PRO A 657 12.99 -5.35 2.40
N ALA A 658 11.71 -5.65 2.22
CA ALA A 658 11.02 -5.39 0.96
C ALA A 658 10.96 -3.88 0.65
N VAL A 659 10.89 -3.02 1.68
CA VAL A 659 10.90 -1.55 1.50
C VAL A 659 12.27 -1.07 1.03
N GLU A 660 13.35 -1.63 1.57
CA GLU A 660 14.72 -1.34 1.11
C GLU A 660 14.93 -1.80 -0.35
N GLN A 661 14.43 -2.99 -0.67
CA GLN A 661 14.47 -3.50 -2.04
C GLN A 661 13.67 -2.60 -2.98
N GLN A 662 12.49 -2.13 -2.57
CA GLN A 662 11.70 -1.17 -3.34
C GLN A 662 12.46 0.13 -3.59
N ALA A 663 13.16 0.66 -2.59
CA ALA A 663 13.99 1.87 -2.73
C ALA A 663 15.10 1.67 -3.77
N GLN A 664 15.80 0.53 -3.73
CA GLN A 664 16.86 0.18 -4.70
C GLN A 664 16.29 -0.01 -6.12
N ASP A 665 15.09 -0.56 -6.26
CA ASP A 665 14.44 -0.83 -7.54
C ASP A 665 13.90 0.46 -8.22
N ARG A 666 13.97 1.61 -7.55
CA ARG A 666 13.73 2.92 -8.19
C ARG A 666 14.82 3.29 -9.19
N ILE A 667 16.03 2.79 -8.99
CA ILE A 667 17.21 3.02 -9.83
C ILE A 667 17.49 1.82 -10.73
N HIS A 668 17.49 0.60 -10.16
CA HIS A 668 17.81 -0.63 -10.91
C HIS A 668 16.57 -1.16 -11.64
N ARG A 669 16.28 -0.54 -12.78
CA ARG A 669 15.08 -0.80 -13.61
C ARG A 669 15.35 -0.53 -15.09
N ILE A 670 14.38 -0.88 -15.95
CA ILE A 670 14.43 -0.56 -17.39
C ILE A 670 14.73 0.92 -17.59
N GLY A 671 15.71 1.21 -18.43
CA GLY A 671 16.23 2.56 -18.70
C GLY A 671 17.47 2.93 -17.88
N GLN A 672 17.94 2.05 -17.00
CA GLN A 672 19.24 2.19 -16.34
C GLN A 672 20.36 1.66 -17.25
N TYR A 673 21.37 2.47 -17.49
CA TYR A 673 22.53 2.12 -18.32
C TYR A 673 23.86 2.14 -17.54
N LYS A 674 23.88 2.74 -16.33
CA LYS A 674 25.07 2.77 -15.46
C LYS A 674 25.03 1.64 -14.44
N PRO A 675 26.19 1.07 -14.04
CA PRO A 675 26.27 0.17 -12.90
C PRO A 675 25.66 0.79 -11.64
N VAL A 676 24.87 0.01 -10.91
CA VAL A 676 24.18 0.50 -9.71
C VAL A 676 24.95 0.08 -8.46
N TRP A 677 25.25 1.04 -7.62
CA TRP A 677 25.90 0.86 -6.33
C TRP A 677 24.93 1.15 -5.20
N THR A 678 24.80 0.22 -4.27
CA THR A 678 24.02 0.39 -3.06
C THR A 678 24.93 0.28 -1.86
N VAL A 679 24.97 1.29 -1.01
CA VAL A 679 25.72 1.31 0.25
C VAL A 679 24.76 1.32 1.41
N GLY A 680 24.90 0.40 2.35
CA GLY A 680 24.01 0.20 3.50
C GLY A 680 22.92 -0.84 3.24
N GLY A 681 21.96 -0.91 4.15
CA GLY A 681 20.89 -1.90 4.15
C GLY A 681 21.12 -3.07 5.09
N SER A 682 20.12 -3.96 5.21
CA SER A 682 20.21 -5.16 6.03
C SER A 682 20.84 -6.33 5.27
N SER A 683 21.73 -7.07 5.92
CA SER A 683 22.38 -8.25 5.31
C SER A 683 21.47 -9.48 5.24
N GLU A 684 20.48 -9.54 6.11
CA GLU A 684 19.52 -10.65 6.24
C GLU A 684 18.10 -10.12 6.43
N ALA A 685 17.11 -10.89 5.98
CA ALA A 685 15.72 -10.63 6.31
C ALA A 685 15.55 -10.75 7.83
N LEU A 686 15.52 -9.62 8.53
CA LEU A 686 15.09 -9.58 9.92
C LEU A 686 13.63 -10.03 9.93
N GLY A 687 13.40 -11.26 10.37
CA GLY A 687 12.05 -11.76 10.63
C GLY A 687 11.33 -10.86 11.65
N LYS A 688 10.06 -11.14 11.94
CA LYS A 688 9.36 -10.46 13.03
C LYS A 688 10.21 -10.54 14.29
N LEU A 689 10.50 -9.38 14.87
CA LEU A 689 11.19 -9.32 16.17
C LEU A 689 10.29 -10.03 17.20
N THR A 690 10.77 -11.16 17.69
CA THR A 690 10.14 -11.86 18.81
C THR A 690 10.48 -11.16 20.13
N ILE A 691 9.74 -11.48 21.19
CA ILE A 691 10.07 -10.99 22.55
C ILE A 691 11.48 -11.42 22.94
N GLU A 692 11.89 -12.62 22.52
CA GLU A 692 13.21 -13.18 22.75
C GLU A 692 14.30 -12.41 21.99
N ASP A 693 14.03 -12.00 20.73
CA ASP A 693 14.93 -11.13 19.95
C ASP A 693 15.08 -9.75 20.60
N LEU A 694 13.98 -9.19 21.13
CA LEU A 694 13.99 -7.91 21.85
C LEU A 694 14.79 -7.99 23.14
N SER A 695 14.64 -9.09 23.90
CA SER A 695 15.44 -9.36 25.10
C SER A 695 16.91 -9.49 24.74
N ASN A 696 17.25 -10.33 23.77
CA ASN A 696 18.62 -10.55 23.29
C ASN A 696 19.28 -9.26 22.78
N LEU A 697 18.53 -8.39 22.10
CA LEU A 697 19.02 -7.12 21.55
C LEU A 697 19.38 -6.13 22.66
N LEU A 698 18.64 -6.14 23.76
CA LEU A 698 18.87 -5.29 24.93
C LEU A 698 19.78 -5.94 26.00
N GLU A 699 19.98 -7.26 25.95
CA GLU A 699 20.86 -7.99 26.87
C GLU A 699 22.32 -8.05 26.41
N ARG A 700 22.61 -7.78 25.13
CA ARG A 700 24.00 -7.75 24.64
C ARG A 700 24.83 -6.74 25.44
N HIS A 701 25.88 -7.23 26.05
CA HIS A 701 26.91 -6.40 26.69
C HIS A 701 27.84 -5.82 25.62
N PHE A 702 28.05 -4.52 25.63
CA PHE A 702 29.03 -3.81 24.82
C PHE A 702 30.40 -3.87 25.49
#